data_0e54acbd69191511ca046cc492ff86ef
#
_entry.id   0e54acbd69191511ca046cc492ff86ef
#
_cell.length_a   1.000
_cell.length_b   1.000
_cell.length_c   1.000
_cell.angle_alpha   90.00
_cell.angle_beta   90.00
_cell.angle_gamma   90.00
#
_symmetry.space_group_name_H-M   'P 1'
#
loop_
_entity.id
_entity.type
_entity.pdbx_description
1 polymer ?
#
loop_
_entity_poly.entity_id
_entity_poly.type
_entity_poly.pdbx_seq_one_letter_code
_entity_poly.pdbx_strand_id
1 'polypeptide(L)'
;MSSPADLTLDTPLTPVLSHVSPSPEAGTPLTPPVDGEPANDCAIDLEPLPSQIGRFNVLKRLGSGGMGVVYVAYDRDLDRKVALKVMRTAVVSRAKRDKARHRLMREAQAMAQLSHPNVIAIFDVGSVEDQIFFAMEFVKGVTLTKWLRSAEGPNGPRRRGWKEVLVVFMQAGRGLAAAHKAGIIHRDFKPDNVLIDAEGRVRVGDFGLARAGQGLGPLSRPDTYTEVIKAMAEKSLLDMRITRTGGMTGTPAYMAPEQYLGQATDARTDQFSFCVALYEGLYGQRPFVGDRVPVVREAVLAGRVQDVPKDTDVPAWLHRIVLRGLSVRPADRFKAMNELLDHLDETPRPRRLGRKVALAGGLAVAFAGAAFAVYDVVAARPEQPVLAGMCETPDLGWDEGRRAGLARALAERPGGAVFAGPTLAELDHHAQELRDMFQETCRNAQADAEAGGEAGARRRACLERRRSAFAGLARALSEASGPALDRAATALDALPAPRDCDDPRRLAAVVPGPEDDELRAQVARLRAELDHAGAVLALGDAPRAWDIARALAAADETWLPARAEALYGRAAIERALGRAEAAARGLSDALWAAEASRHDEVAADALTLQFAVECEDLGRRGEARRLWPRLSAALQRLGDDGRREASARGRYGRALLQEGDVETARVELTAALRRGEEILGVEHPRLLPILLDLAAACQRGGRDHEATGHVARAQELASARLPPEHPDRARVHVAAGDLARARGDSAAARQRYDDALAIYTEIYGQDHPDMSLALIGRGLAAAADQRWADAAGDLRRALAAWEHVLGPEHPRLVEPLTWLCAVDSALGEHAAAQGACARALALATRAAVPAQVALARFALAKARAAADLAAGETGPESRAQTVALARQALGEASAGGETALAAAISAWIAGQG
;
A
#
# COMPACT_ATOMS: atom_id res chain seq x y z
N MET A 1 -54.51 -29.33 9.87
CA MET A 1 -54.14 -28.62 11.11
C MET A 1 -52.68 -28.95 11.32
N SER A 2 -51.86 -28.14 10.70
CA SER A 2 -50.39 -28.25 10.79
C SER A 2 -49.96 -27.27 11.88
N SER A 3 -49.12 -27.78 12.76
CA SER A 3 -48.61 -27.09 13.95
C SER A 3 -47.79 -25.82 13.57
N PRO A 4 -47.79 -24.77 14.40
CA PRO A 4 -47.02 -23.53 14.16
C PRO A 4 -45.50 -23.67 14.25
N ALA A 5 -44.96 -24.88 14.33
CA ALA A 5 -43.55 -25.16 14.60
C ALA A 5 -42.60 -25.15 13.38
N ASP A 6 -43.14 -24.96 12.14
CA ASP A 6 -42.32 -24.97 10.91
C ASP A 6 -41.85 -23.59 10.42
N LEU A 7 -41.84 -22.60 11.30
CA LEU A 7 -41.08 -21.36 11.08
C LEU A 7 -39.65 -21.52 11.64
N THR A 8 -38.98 -22.59 11.26
CA THR A 8 -37.55 -22.74 11.55
C THR A 8 -36.77 -21.68 10.81
N LEU A 9 -35.95 -20.95 11.58
CA LEU A 9 -34.85 -20.07 11.10
C LEU A 9 -33.76 -20.92 10.40
N ASP A 10 -34.12 -22.01 9.69
CA ASP A 10 -33.22 -22.89 8.96
C ASP A 10 -32.75 -22.32 7.60
N THR A 11 -33.12 -21.08 7.32
CA THR A 11 -32.40 -20.34 6.30
C THR A 11 -31.42 -19.42 7.01
N PRO A 12 -30.10 -19.61 6.88
CA PRO A 12 -29.12 -18.74 7.51
C PRO A 12 -29.26 -17.33 6.97
N LEU A 13 -29.69 -16.41 7.81
CA LEU A 13 -29.54 -14.95 7.62
C LEU A 13 -28.09 -14.50 7.88
N THR A 14 -27.14 -15.43 7.90
CA THR A 14 -25.72 -15.11 7.73
C THR A 14 -25.48 -14.74 6.29
N PRO A 15 -24.59 -13.79 5.96
CA PRO A 15 -24.22 -13.55 4.59
C PRO A 15 -23.64 -14.84 4.01
N VAL A 16 -24.45 -15.49 3.14
CA VAL A 16 -24.06 -16.72 2.46
C VAL A 16 -23.05 -16.32 1.38
N LEU A 17 -21.79 -16.33 1.77
CA LEU A 17 -20.64 -16.34 0.87
C LEU A 17 -19.86 -17.61 1.16
N SER A 18 -20.36 -18.76 0.69
CA SER A 18 -19.49 -19.94 0.53
C SER A 18 -20.13 -20.99 -0.34
N HIS A 19 -19.28 -21.52 -1.20
CA HIS A 19 -19.34 -22.77 -1.97
C HIS A 19 -20.03 -22.74 -3.34
N VAL A 20 -19.19 -22.53 -4.35
CA VAL A 20 -19.32 -23.25 -5.63
C VAL A 20 -18.21 -24.29 -5.64
N SER A 21 -18.56 -25.54 -5.36
CA SER A 21 -17.77 -26.71 -5.73
C SER A 21 -18.19 -27.16 -7.12
N PRO A 22 -17.28 -27.60 -7.99
CA PRO A 22 -17.63 -28.14 -9.30
C PRO A 22 -18.01 -29.62 -9.16
N SER A 23 -19.05 -30.02 -9.84
CA SER A 23 -19.34 -31.43 -10.10
C SER A 23 -19.42 -31.72 -11.59
N PRO A 24 -19.20 -33.01 -12.00
CA PRO A 24 -18.46 -33.33 -13.21
C PRO A 24 -19.32 -33.89 -14.37
N GLU A 25 -18.66 -33.92 -15.53
CA GLU A 25 -18.78 -34.90 -16.63
C GLU A 25 -20.12 -35.25 -17.28
N ALA A 26 -20.13 -35.03 -18.55
CA ALA A 26 -20.44 -36.08 -19.57
C ALA A 26 -20.14 -35.52 -20.97
N GLY A 27 -19.26 -36.07 -21.71
CA GLY A 27 -19.39 -37.21 -22.60
C GLY A 27 -18.90 -36.76 -23.99
N THR A 28 -17.76 -37.28 -24.40
CA THR A 28 -17.23 -37.32 -25.79
C THR A 28 -18.17 -38.13 -26.72
N PRO A 29 -18.09 -38.04 -28.07
CA PRO A 29 -17.13 -38.83 -28.80
C PRO A 29 -16.46 -38.26 -30.06
N LEU A 30 -15.18 -38.59 -30.25
CA LEU A 30 -14.50 -39.31 -31.33
C LEU A 30 -14.71 -38.93 -32.81
N THR A 31 -13.67 -38.36 -33.42
CA THR A 31 -12.69 -38.78 -34.46
C THR A 31 -13.26 -39.10 -35.89
N PRO A 32 -12.42 -39.21 -36.94
CA PRO A 32 -10.98 -39.16 -37.08
C PRO A 32 -10.48 -38.49 -38.41
N PRO A 33 -9.26 -38.81 -38.91
CA PRO A 33 -8.34 -37.89 -39.52
C PRO A 33 -8.22 -38.03 -41.06
N VAL A 34 -7.56 -37.11 -41.74
CA VAL A 34 -6.93 -37.38 -43.04
C VAL A 34 -5.65 -36.56 -43.22
N ASP A 35 -4.65 -37.28 -43.67
CA ASP A 35 -3.28 -36.92 -43.99
C ASP A 35 -3.14 -35.92 -45.15
N GLY A 36 -1.97 -35.28 -45.21
CA GLY A 36 -1.48 -34.65 -46.41
C GLY A 36 -0.39 -33.59 -46.18
N GLU A 37 0.86 -33.98 -46.14
CA GLU A 37 2.03 -33.18 -46.48
C GLU A 37 2.23 -33.21 -48.01
N PRO A 38 3.15 -32.46 -48.66
CA PRO A 38 3.83 -31.19 -48.32
C PRO A 38 3.82 -30.17 -49.49
N ALA A 39 4.22 -28.96 -49.26
CA ALA A 39 5.07 -28.22 -50.20
C ALA A 39 5.43 -26.80 -49.72
N ASN A 40 6.71 -26.50 -49.77
CA ASN A 40 7.31 -25.17 -49.79
C ASN A 40 6.51 -24.18 -50.64
N ASP A 41 6.25 -23.00 -50.08
CA ASP A 41 6.59 -21.79 -50.80
C ASP A 41 6.57 -20.56 -49.88
N CYS A 42 7.59 -19.73 -49.99
CA CYS A 42 7.66 -18.39 -49.40
C CYS A 42 6.57 -17.51 -50.01
N ALA A 43 5.39 -17.46 -49.39
CA ALA A 43 4.41 -16.42 -49.60
C ALA A 43 4.38 -15.51 -48.37
N ILE A 44 4.87 -14.29 -48.52
CA ILE A 44 4.68 -13.19 -47.59
C ILE A 44 3.18 -12.91 -47.55
N ASP A 45 2.49 -13.40 -46.50
CA ASP A 45 1.10 -13.04 -46.23
C ASP A 45 1.02 -11.53 -45.98
N LEU A 46 0.64 -10.80 -47.03
CA LEU A 46 0.21 -9.41 -46.99
C LEU A 46 -1.23 -9.38 -46.48
N GLU A 47 -1.42 -9.55 -45.14
CA GLU A 47 -2.69 -9.12 -44.53
C GLU A 47 -2.92 -7.64 -44.89
N PRO A 48 -4.11 -7.28 -45.42
CA PRO A 48 -4.42 -5.89 -45.77
C PRO A 48 -4.30 -5.02 -44.54
N LEU A 49 -3.67 -3.83 -44.71
CA LEU A 49 -3.55 -2.83 -43.63
C LEU A 49 -4.96 -2.47 -43.16
N PRO A 50 -5.27 -2.55 -41.84
CA PRO A 50 -6.52 -2.03 -41.33
C PRO A 50 -6.58 -0.52 -41.60
N SER A 51 -7.70 -0.03 -42.12
CA SER A 51 -7.88 1.39 -42.39
C SER A 51 -7.95 2.24 -41.15
N GLN A 52 -8.46 1.66 -40.04
CA GLN A 52 -8.69 2.33 -38.76
C GLN A 52 -8.58 1.36 -37.58
N ILE A 53 -8.05 1.84 -36.47
CA ILE A 53 -8.00 1.10 -35.20
C ILE A 53 -8.52 2.06 -34.11
N GLY A 54 -9.71 1.82 -33.56
CA GLY A 54 -10.39 2.77 -32.70
C GLY A 54 -10.62 4.10 -33.43
N ARG A 55 -10.21 5.23 -32.86
CA ARG A 55 -10.28 6.56 -33.47
C ARG A 55 -9.09 6.88 -34.40
N PHE A 56 -8.07 6.03 -34.44
CA PHE A 56 -6.82 6.27 -35.13
C PHE A 56 -6.87 5.76 -36.59
N ASN A 57 -6.59 6.61 -37.55
CA ASN A 57 -6.43 6.21 -38.96
C ASN A 57 -5.04 5.63 -39.19
N VAL A 58 -4.94 4.42 -39.64
CA VAL A 58 -3.67 3.75 -39.91
C VAL A 58 -3.07 4.28 -41.21
N LEU A 59 -1.82 4.76 -41.15
CA LEU A 59 -1.11 5.31 -42.31
C LEU A 59 -0.17 4.28 -42.94
N LYS A 60 0.60 3.58 -42.08
CA LYS A 60 1.53 2.55 -42.54
C LYS A 60 1.95 1.63 -41.39
N ARG A 61 2.41 0.42 -41.74
CA ARG A 61 3.02 -0.52 -40.81
C ARG A 61 4.49 -0.16 -40.62
N LEU A 62 4.95 -0.07 -39.33
CA LEU A 62 6.35 0.18 -38.96
C LEU A 62 7.12 -1.13 -38.77
N GLY A 63 6.47 -2.14 -38.20
CA GLY A 63 7.08 -3.43 -37.93
C GLY A 63 6.11 -4.44 -37.33
N SER A 64 6.50 -5.71 -37.36
CA SER A 64 5.79 -6.80 -36.67
C SER A 64 6.79 -7.67 -35.97
N GLY A 65 6.42 -8.13 -34.76
CA GLY A 65 7.22 -9.03 -33.95
C GLY A 65 6.36 -10.03 -33.21
N GLY A 66 6.96 -10.88 -32.42
CA GLY A 66 6.26 -11.90 -31.63
C GLY A 66 5.19 -11.36 -30.66
N MET A 67 5.25 -10.09 -30.31
CA MET A 67 4.35 -9.44 -29.34
C MET A 67 3.21 -8.64 -29.98
N GLY A 68 3.29 -8.32 -31.29
CA GLY A 68 2.28 -7.50 -31.94
C GLY A 68 2.79 -6.80 -33.17
N VAL A 69 1.98 -5.89 -33.70
CA VAL A 69 2.28 -5.07 -34.88
C VAL A 69 2.28 -3.61 -34.45
N VAL A 70 3.23 -2.84 -35.00
CA VAL A 70 3.33 -1.39 -34.77
C VAL A 70 3.01 -0.66 -36.07
N TYR A 71 2.08 0.29 -35.98
CA TYR A 71 1.66 1.13 -37.10
C TYR A 71 2.01 2.60 -36.82
N VAL A 72 2.18 3.39 -37.90
CA VAL A 72 2.01 4.85 -37.82
C VAL A 72 0.54 5.12 -38.07
N ALA A 73 -0.08 5.85 -37.17
CA ALA A 73 -1.48 6.25 -37.31
C ALA A 73 -1.63 7.77 -37.08
N TYR A 74 -2.78 8.29 -37.46
CA TYR A 74 -3.16 9.68 -37.30
C TYR A 74 -4.34 9.80 -36.32
N ASP A 75 -4.12 10.56 -35.26
CA ASP A 75 -5.16 10.91 -34.30
C ASP A 75 -5.90 12.14 -34.79
N ARG A 76 -7.15 11.96 -35.27
CA ARG A 76 -7.96 13.05 -35.82
C ARG A 76 -8.40 14.06 -34.75
N ASP A 77 -8.63 13.59 -33.52
CA ASP A 77 -9.14 14.42 -32.45
C ASP A 77 -8.08 15.41 -31.93
N LEU A 78 -6.82 15.00 -32.02
CA LEU A 78 -5.68 15.79 -31.51
C LEU A 78 -4.72 16.25 -32.63
N ASP A 79 -5.10 16.08 -33.89
CA ASP A 79 -4.35 16.53 -35.09
C ASP A 79 -2.85 16.16 -35.07
N ARG A 80 -2.53 14.89 -34.75
CA ARG A 80 -1.14 14.43 -34.61
C ARG A 80 -0.92 13.01 -35.12
N LYS A 81 0.35 12.72 -35.49
CA LYS A 81 0.81 11.36 -35.75
C LYS A 81 1.17 10.65 -34.45
N VAL A 82 0.76 9.38 -34.36
CA VAL A 82 1.06 8.49 -33.23
C VAL A 82 1.65 7.19 -33.73
N ALA A 83 2.42 6.50 -32.89
CA ALA A 83 2.77 5.11 -33.08
C ALA A 83 1.71 4.24 -32.38
N LEU A 84 1.09 3.33 -33.10
CA LEU A 84 0.01 2.47 -32.57
C LEU A 84 0.51 1.03 -32.53
N LYS A 85 0.72 0.51 -31.32
CA LYS A 85 1.13 -0.88 -31.09
C LYS A 85 -0.07 -1.74 -30.76
N VAL A 86 -0.38 -2.71 -31.60
CA VAL A 86 -1.48 -3.67 -31.41
C VAL A 86 -0.92 -4.99 -30.94
N MET A 87 -1.39 -5.46 -29.80
CA MET A 87 -0.90 -6.70 -29.18
C MET A 87 -1.61 -7.93 -29.76
N ARG A 88 -0.85 -8.97 -30.09
CA ARG A 88 -1.44 -10.27 -30.46
C ARG A 88 -1.95 -10.98 -29.22
N THR A 89 -3.22 -11.30 -29.18
CA THR A 89 -3.84 -12.12 -28.13
C THR A 89 -3.50 -13.60 -28.37
N ALA A 90 -2.75 -14.20 -27.44
CA ALA A 90 -2.57 -15.66 -27.49
C ALA A 90 -3.91 -16.38 -27.24
N VAL A 91 -4.10 -17.53 -27.88
CA VAL A 91 -5.30 -18.40 -27.74
C VAL A 91 -5.35 -18.96 -26.31
N VAL A 92 -6.06 -18.26 -25.43
CA VAL A 92 -6.26 -18.66 -24.02
C VAL A 92 -7.75 -18.56 -23.71
N SER A 93 -8.25 -19.35 -22.77
CA SER A 93 -9.67 -19.36 -22.38
C SER A 93 -10.16 -17.95 -21.96
N ARG A 94 -11.44 -17.65 -22.22
CA ARG A 94 -12.07 -16.32 -22.05
C ARG A 94 -11.80 -15.69 -20.66
N ALA A 95 -11.93 -16.48 -19.58
CA ALA A 95 -11.69 -16.01 -18.23
C ALA A 95 -10.21 -15.66 -17.90
N LYS A 96 -9.24 -16.33 -18.55
CA LYS A 96 -7.81 -15.99 -18.44
C LYS A 96 -7.46 -14.74 -19.27
N ARG A 97 -8.16 -14.52 -20.38
CA ARG A 97 -8.03 -13.31 -21.22
C ARG A 97 -8.46 -12.05 -20.48
N ASP A 98 -9.60 -12.07 -19.79
CA ASP A 98 -10.11 -10.90 -19.07
C ASP A 98 -9.17 -10.49 -17.95
N LYS A 99 -8.63 -11.45 -17.18
CA LYS A 99 -7.61 -11.17 -16.16
C LYS A 99 -6.32 -10.59 -16.74
N ALA A 100 -5.83 -11.13 -17.86
CA ALA A 100 -4.65 -10.63 -18.55
C ALA A 100 -4.88 -9.21 -19.11
N ARG A 101 -6.06 -8.95 -19.69
CA ARG A 101 -6.48 -7.64 -20.20
C ARG A 101 -6.52 -6.58 -19.12
N HIS A 102 -7.18 -6.84 -17.97
CA HIS A 102 -7.22 -5.91 -16.85
C HIS A 102 -5.85 -5.59 -16.26
N ARG A 103 -4.94 -6.57 -16.28
CA ARG A 103 -3.58 -6.39 -15.80
C ARG A 103 -2.76 -5.52 -16.77
N LEU A 104 -2.87 -5.81 -18.07
CA LEU A 104 -2.19 -5.07 -19.13
C LEU A 104 -2.66 -3.61 -19.19
N MET A 105 -3.97 -3.38 -18.99
CA MET A 105 -4.52 -2.03 -18.87
C MET A 105 -3.97 -1.27 -17.67
N ARG A 106 -3.81 -1.92 -16.51
CA ARG A 106 -3.24 -1.29 -15.31
C ARG A 106 -1.75 -0.95 -15.48
N GLU A 107 -0.96 -1.84 -16.07
CA GLU A 107 0.46 -1.59 -16.36
C GLU A 107 0.61 -0.45 -17.38
N ALA A 108 -0.26 -0.41 -18.39
CA ALA A 108 -0.30 0.66 -19.36
C ALA A 108 -0.72 2.01 -18.77
N GLN A 109 -1.70 2.03 -17.87
CA GLN A 109 -2.10 3.24 -17.14
C GLN A 109 -0.97 3.77 -16.26
N ALA A 110 -0.22 2.89 -15.59
CA ALA A 110 0.96 3.30 -14.82
C ALA A 110 2.03 3.93 -15.73
N MET A 111 2.24 3.37 -16.92
CA MET A 111 3.18 3.92 -17.90
C MET A 111 2.70 5.24 -18.52
N ALA A 112 1.39 5.42 -18.71
CA ALA A 112 0.83 6.67 -19.24
C ALA A 112 1.03 7.87 -18.27
N GLN A 113 1.23 7.59 -16.98
CA GLN A 113 1.56 8.61 -15.99
C GLN A 113 3.06 9.00 -15.98
N LEU A 114 3.91 8.22 -16.65
CA LEU A 114 5.35 8.47 -16.69
C LEU A 114 5.67 9.50 -17.81
N SER A 115 5.86 10.76 -17.43
CA SER A 115 6.31 11.84 -18.30
C SER A 115 7.79 12.13 -18.04
N HIS A 116 8.66 11.77 -18.99
CA HIS A 116 10.09 12.01 -18.91
C HIS A 116 10.69 12.16 -20.31
N PRO A 117 11.62 13.11 -20.57
CA PRO A 117 12.17 13.37 -21.90
C PRO A 117 12.88 12.16 -22.55
N ASN A 118 13.31 11.19 -21.75
CA ASN A 118 13.99 9.97 -22.23
C ASN A 118 13.11 8.70 -22.14
N VAL A 119 11.78 8.85 -22.06
CA VAL A 119 10.81 7.75 -22.12
C VAL A 119 9.76 8.08 -23.17
N ILE A 120 9.36 7.08 -23.99
CA ILE A 120 8.27 7.25 -24.95
C ILE A 120 6.96 7.48 -24.20
N ALA A 121 6.29 8.61 -24.48
CA ALA A 121 5.01 8.91 -23.85
C ALA A 121 3.90 8.00 -24.40
N ILE A 122 3.08 7.42 -23.54
CA ILE A 122 1.84 6.73 -23.91
C ILE A 122 0.69 7.74 -23.79
N PHE A 123 -0.04 7.91 -24.88
CA PHE A 123 -1.12 8.89 -24.97
C PHE A 123 -2.48 8.28 -24.69
N ASP A 124 -2.67 7.01 -25.12
CA ASP A 124 -3.95 6.33 -24.97
C ASP A 124 -3.78 4.80 -24.98
N VAL A 125 -4.69 4.11 -24.31
CA VAL A 125 -4.76 2.65 -24.25
C VAL A 125 -6.19 2.23 -24.46
N GLY A 126 -6.43 1.42 -25.47
CA GLY A 126 -7.77 0.96 -25.83
C GLY A 126 -7.81 -0.49 -26.26
N SER A 127 -9.02 -0.93 -26.64
CA SER A 127 -9.23 -2.26 -27.21
C SER A 127 -10.19 -2.19 -28.40
N VAL A 128 -9.86 -2.94 -29.46
CA VAL A 128 -10.68 -3.11 -30.65
C VAL A 128 -10.68 -4.60 -31.00
N GLU A 129 -11.84 -5.20 -31.23
CA GLU A 129 -11.99 -6.62 -31.63
C GLU A 129 -11.18 -7.59 -30.76
N ASP A 130 -11.27 -7.45 -29.42
CA ASP A 130 -10.51 -8.25 -28.43
C ASP A 130 -8.98 -8.05 -28.46
N GLN A 131 -8.45 -7.15 -29.28
CA GLN A 131 -7.04 -6.77 -29.29
C GLN A 131 -6.82 -5.47 -28.50
N ILE A 132 -5.74 -5.44 -27.72
CA ILE A 132 -5.33 -4.25 -26.98
C ILE A 132 -4.37 -3.45 -27.84
N PHE A 133 -4.58 -2.13 -27.90
CA PHE A 133 -3.65 -1.23 -28.56
C PHE A 133 -3.14 -0.15 -27.60
N PHE A 134 -1.94 0.34 -27.90
CA PHE A 134 -1.29 1.46 -27.23
C PHE A 134 -1.01 2.55 -28.26
N ALA A 135 -1.57 3.73 -28.06
CA ALA A 135 -1.22 4.93 -28.82
C ALA A 135 -0.11 5.66 -28.08
N MET A 136 1.04 5.80 -28.73
CA MET A 136 2.24 6.35 -28.12
C MET A 136 2.90 7.41 -29.02
N GLU A 137 3.85 8.14 -28.46
CA GLU A 137 4.64 9.13 -29.19
C GLU A 137 5.27 8.51 -30.44
N PHE A 138 5.04 9.16 -31.58
CA PHE A 138 5.71 8.80 -32.82
C PHE A 138 7.09 9.49 -32.88
N VAL A 139 8.14 8.76 -32.61
CA VAL A 139 9.53 9.25 -32.71
C VAL A 139 10.03 9.09 -34.11
N LYS A 140 10.31 10.22 -34.79
CA LYS A 140 10.95 10.22 -36.11
C LYS A 140 12.45 10.05 -35.96
N GLY A 141 12.92 8.78 -35.94
CA GLY A 141 14.31 8.48 -35.69
C GLY A 141 14.68 7.04 -36.02
N VAL A 142 15.77 6.54 -35.46
CA VAL A 142 16.29 5.19 -35.64
C VAL A 142 16.43 4.49 -34.30
N THR A 143 16.44 3.14 -34.28
CA THR A 143 16.75 2.38 -33.07
C THR A 143 18.25 2.52 -32.71
N LEU A 144 18.57 2.40 -31.41
CA LEU A 144 19.96 2.41 -30.94
C LEU A 144 20.79 1.32 -31.65
N THR A 145 20.22 0.16 -31.96
CA THR A 145 20.85 -0.89 -32.76
C THR A 145 21.31 -0.36 -34.14
N LYS A 146 20.43 0.35 -34.86
CA LYS A 146 20.76 0.94 -36.14
C LYS A 146 21.77 2.07 -35.97
N TRP A 147 21.62 2.91 -34.96
CA TRP A 147 22.52 4.02 -34.67
C TRP A 147 23.94 3.54 -34.38
N LEU A 148 24.13 2.46 -33.61
CA LEU A 148 25.42 1.86 -33.33
C LEU A 148 26.10 1.31 -34.60
N ARG A 149 25.33 0.79 -35.57
CA ARG A 149 25.83 0.21 -36.82
C ARG A 149 26.00 1.21 -37.95
N SER A 150 25.40 2.40 -37.90
CA SER A 150 25.35 3.37 -39.00
C SER A 150 26.48 4.40 -38.96
N ALA A 151 27.54 4.22 -38.16
CA ALA A 151 28.67 5.11 -38.20
C ALA A 151 29.49 4.90 -39.49
N GLU A 152 29.50 5.90 -40.35
CA GLU A 152 30.33 5.95 -41.56
C GLU A 152 31.62 6.74 -41.29
N GLY A 153 32.76 6.21 -41.70
CA GLY A 153 34.02 6.89 -41.69
C GLY A 153 34.60 7.02 -43.08
N PRO A 154 35.69 7.80 -43.29
CA PRO A 154 36.32 8.03 -44.63
C PRO A 154 36.73 6.73 -45.38
N ASN A 155 36.91 5.64 -44.62
CA ASN A 155 37.37 4.36 -45.12
C ASN A 155 36.40 3.20 -44.86
N GLY A 156 35.08 3.44 -44.70
CA GLY A 156 34.08 2.40 -44.45
C GLY A 156 33.44 2.45 -43.07
N PRO A 157 32.67 1.42 -42.66
CA PRO A 157 31.97 1.41 -41.43
C PRO A 157 32.91 1.58 -40.21
N ARG A 158 32.72 2.67 -39.46
CA ARG A 158 33.50 3.04 -38.29
C ARG A 158 32.74 2.68 -37.01
N ARG A 159 33.45 2.31 -35.96
CA ARG A 159 32.88 2.29 -34.61
C ARG A 159 32.69 3.70 -34.10
N ARG A 160 31.58 3.93 -33.37
CA ARG A 160 31.37 5.19 -32.66
C ARG A 160 32.34 5.30 -31.50
N GLY A 161 32.83 6.52 -31.24
CA GLY A 161 33.72 6.79 -30.12
C GLY A 161 33.00 6.50 -28.78
N TRP A 162 33.73 6.01 -27.80
CA TRP A 162 33.15 5.68 -26.48
C TRP A 162 32.40 6.86 -25.83
N LYS A 163 32.85 8.12 -26.07
CA LYS A 163 32.18 9.32 -25.54
C LYS A 163 30.81 9.53 -26.16
N GLU A 164 30.64 9.32 -27.46
CA GLU A 164 29.34 9.42 -28.15
C GLU A 164 28.40 8.33 -27.61
N VAL A 165 28.90 7.10 -27.48
CA VAL A 165 28.14 5.98 -26.94
C VAL A 165 27.70 6.28 -25.51
N LEU A 166 28.60 6.78 -24.67
CA LEU A 166 28.30 7.12 -23.29
C LEU A 166 27.21 8.18 -23.16
N VAL A 167 27.26 9.26 -23.97
CA VAL A 167 26.23 10.33 -23.96
C VAL A 167 24.83 9.78 -24.26
N VAL A 168 24.72 8.88 -25.25
CA VAL A 168 23.46 8.25 -25.62
C VAL A 168 22.97 7.31 -24.51
N PHE A 169 23.86 6.48 -23.95
CA PHE A 169 23.49 5.57 -22.89
C PHE A 169 23.16 6.30 -21.57
N MET A 170 23.77 7.43 -21.28
CA MET A 170 23.39 8.27 -20.14
C MET A 170 21.94 8.75 -20.25
N GLN A 171 21.50 9.17 -21.44
CA GLN A 171 20.10 9.54 -21.66
C GLN A 171 19.15 8.32 -21.50
N ALA A 172 19.49 7.18 -22.09
CA ALA A 172 18.70 5.95 -21.95
C ALA A 172 18.61 5.51 -20.46
N GLY A 173 19.73 5.58 -19.75
CA GLY A 173 19.81 5.31 -18.33
C GLY A 173 18.94 6.22 -17.47
N ARG A 174 18.88 7.52 -17.77
CA ARG A 174 17.97 8.49 -17.12
C ARG A 174 16.51 8.12 -17.33
N GLY A 175 16.15 7.62 -18.54
CA GLY A 175 14.82 7.08 -18.83
C GLY A 175 14.48 5.86 -17.96
N LEU A 176 15.41 4.90 -17.83
CA LEU A 176 15.25 3.75 -16.93
C LEU A 176 15.14 4.18 -15.46
N ALA A 177 15.99 5.09 -15.02
CA ALA A 177 15.95 5.61 -13.65
C ALA A 177 14.61 6.28 -13.32
N ALA A 178 14.04 7.05 -14.27
CA ALA A 178 12.73 7.67 -14.10
C ALA A 178 11.62 6.60 -14.00
N ALA A 179 11.67 5.54 -14.82
CA ALA A 179 10.74 4.42 -14.76
C ALA A 179 10.86 3.66 -13.42
N HIS A 180 12.08 3.39 -12.97
CA HIS A 180 12.33 2.73 -11.68
C HIS A 180 11.81 3.56 -10.50
N LYS A 181 11.94 4.88 -10.54
CA LYS A 181 11.36 5.80 -9.55
C LYS A 181 9.83 5.72 -9.53
N ALA A 182 9.20 5.46 -10.67
CA ALA A 182 7.76 5.21 -10.77
C ALA A 182 7.35 3.75 -10.45
N GLY A 183 8.28 2.91 -9.98
CA GLY A 183 8.02 1.50 -9.68
C GLY A 183 7.91 0.60 -10.91
N ILE A 184 8.27 1.10 -12.09
CA ILE A 184 8.18 0.38 -13.36
C ILE A 184 9.54 -0.19 -13.71
N ILE A 185 9.63 -1.52 -13.86
CA ILE A 185 10.83 -2.24 -14.28
C ILE A 185 10.66 -2.62 -15.75
N HIS A 186 11.67 -2.34 -16.58
CA HIS A 186 11.60 -2.56 -18.02
C HIS A 186 11.62 -4.05 -18.41
N ARG A 187 12.47 -4.85 -17.80
CA ARG A 187 12.61 -6.32 -17.94
C ARG A 187 12.98 -6.84 -19.33
N ASP A 188 12.99 -6.00 -20.36
CA ASP A 188 13.38 -6.31 -21.73
C ASP A 188 14.19 -5.16 -22.35
N PHE A 189 15.09 -4.57 -21.55
CA PHE A 189 15.95 -3.49 -22.07
C PHE A 189 16.95 -4.06 -23.08
N LYS A 190 16.96 -3.45 -24.26
CA LYS A 190 17.86 -3.78 -25.38
C LYS A 190 17.94 -2.60 -26.33
N PRO A 191 18.98 -2.53 -27.19
CA PRO A 191 19.16 -1.43 -28.15
C PRO A 191 18.00 -1.24 -29.14
N ASP A 192 17.24 -2.28 -29.43
CA ASP A 192 16.06 -2.18 -30.31
C ASP A 192 14.88 -1.44 -29.68
N ASN A 193 14.81 -1.40 -28.36
CA ASN A 193 13.77 -0.71 -27.59
C ASN A 193 14.14 0.74 -27.22
N VAL A 194 15.24 1.24 -27.76
CA VAL A 194 15.71 2.63 -27.57
C VAL A 194 15.71 3.34 -28.90
N LEU A 195 15.00 4.47 -29.00
CA LEU A 195 14.90 5.31 -30.19
C LEU A 195 15.72 6.59 -30.03
N ILE A 196 16.35 7.02 -31.12
CA ILE A 196 17.14 8.26 -31.21
C ILE A 196 16.57 9.08 -32.35
N ASP A 197 16.09 10.30 -32.05
CA ASP A 197 15.58 11.22 -33.07
C ASP A 197 16.71 11.98 -33.79
N ALA A 198 16.33 12.79 -34.77
CA ALA A 198 17.29 13.56 -35.59
C ALA A 198 18.05 14.60 -34.76
N GLU A 199 17.51 15.08 -33.67
CA GLU A 199 18.11 16.02 -32.74
C GLU A 199 19.00 15.35 -31.68
N GLY A 200 19.17 14.02 -31.72
CA GLY A 200 19.99 13.25 -30.79
C GLY A 200 19.35 12.98 -29.44
N ARG A 201 18.03 13.21 -29.30
CA ARG A 201 17.30 12.88 -28.08
C ARG A 201 16.99 11.37 -28.05
N VAL A 202 17.27 10.76 -26.92
CA VAL A 202 17.10 9.31 -26.70
C VAL A 202 15.84 9.05 -25.91
N ARG A 203 15.03 8.09 -26.36
CA ARG A 203 13.81 7.65 -25.69
C ARG A 203 13.77 6.15 -25.55
N VAL A 204 13.51 5.67 -24.35
CA VAL A 204 13.30 4.25 -24.03
C VAL A 204 11.82 3.93 -24.20
N GLY A 205 11.52 2.88 -24.93
CA GLY A 205 10.16 2.39 -25.17
C GLY A 205 10.03 0.89 -24.85
N ASP A 206 8.84 0.35 -25.07
CA ASP A 206 8.54 -1.07 -24.93
C ASP A 206 8.80 -1.66 -23.55
N PHE A 207 8.51 -0.89 -22.49
CA PHE A 207 8.55 -1.37 -21.10
C PHE A 207 7.65 -2.59 -20.92
N GLY A 208 8.21 -3.71 -20.55
CA GLY A 208 7.64 -4.95 -20.00
C GLY A 208 6.25 -5.46 -20.39
N LEU A 209 5.58 -4.84 -21.37
CA LEU A 209 4.22 -5.14 -21.85
C LEU A 209 4.05 -6.61 -22.32
N ALA A 210 5.16 -7.28 -22.60
CA ALA A 210 5.17 -8.64 -23.14
C ALA A 210 4.77 -9.73 -22.15
N ARG A 211 5.00 -9.53 -20.85
CA ARG A 211 4.69 -10.54 -19.81
C ARG A 211 3.26 -10.47 -19.31
N ALA A 212 2.62 -9.32 -19.41
CA ALA A 212 1.23 -9.15 -18.99
C ALA A 212 0.25 -9.91 -19.91
N GLY A 213 0.58 -10.05 -21.20
CA GLY A 213 -0.24 -10.79 -22.18
C GLY A 213 -0.16 -12.31 -22.09
N GLN A 214 0.85 -12.86 -21.41
CA GLN A 214 1.07 -14.32 -21.34
C GLN A 214 0.48 -14.99 -20.09
N GLY A 215 -0.31 -14.29 -19.27
CA GLY A 215 -1.09 -14.88 -18.17
C GLY A 215 -0.26 -15.43 -16.99
N LEU A 216 1.03 -15.11 -16.93
CA LEU A 216 1.92 -15.52 -15.85
C LEU A 216 1.73 -14.55 -14.67
N GLY A 217 1.07 -15.01 -13.60
CA GLY A 217 0.82 -14.27 -12.36
C GLY A 217 2.10 -13.78 -11.67
N PRO A 218 2.00 -12.96 -10.59
CA PRO A 218 3.15 -12.65 -9.77
C PRO A 218 3.74 -13.95 -9.24
N LEU A 219 5.06 -14.09 -9.35
CA LEU A 219 5.82 -15.25 -8.91
C LEU A 219 5.69 -15.41 -7.38
N SER A 220 4.68 -16.18 -6.95
CA SER A 220 4.50 -16.60 -5.57
C SER A 220 4.53 -18.12 -5.40
N ARG A 221 5.00 -18.88 -6.41
CA ARG A 221 5.31 -20.31 -6.26
C ARG A 221 6.42 -20.74 -7.23
N PRO A 222 7.51 -21.37 -6.75
CA PRO A 222 8.65 -21.82 -7.56
C PRO A 222 8.30 -22.93 -8.57
N ASP A 223 7.26 -23.71 -8.30
CA ASP A 223 7.05 -25.01 -8.96
C ASP A 223 6.45 -24.91 -10.36
N THR A 224 5.62 -23.89 -10.62
CA THR A 224 4.93 -23.77 -11.94
C THR A 224 5.78 -23.09 -13.02
N TYR A 225 6.77 -22.27 -12.62
CA TYR A 225 7.63 -21.55 -13.56
C TYR A 225 8.75 -22.44 -14.12
N THR A 226 9.24 -23.36 -13.31
CA THR A 226 10.26 -24.34 -13.71
C THR A 226 9.71 -25.31 -14.76
N GLU A 227 8.43 -25.71 -14.65
CA GLU A 227 7.78 -26.57 -15.66
C GLU A 227 7.45 -25.82 -16.96
N VAL A 228 7.03 -24.55 -16.88
CA VAL A 228 6.73 -23.74 -18.09
C VAL A 228 8.04 -23.38 -18.83
N ILE A 229 9.11 -23.04 -18.12
CA ILE A 229 10.43 -22.84 -18.74
C ILE A 229 10.99 -24.17 -19.27
N LYS A 230 10.80 -25.29 -18.58
CA LYS A 230 11.17 -26.61 -19.11
C LYS A 230 10.39 -26.94 -20.39
N ALA A 231 9.08 -26.73 -20.42
CA ALA A 231 8.24 -27.00 -21.57
C ALA A 231 8.53 -26.02 -22.75
N MET A 232 8.84 -24.75 -22.49
CA MET A 232 9.29 -23.79 -23.49
C MET A 232 10.74 -24.04 -23.93
N ALA A 233 11.61 -24.48 -23.01
CA ALA A 233 12.98 -24.84 -23.30
C ALA A 233 13.06 -26.10 -24.15
N GLU A 234 12.22 -27.09 -23.90
CA GLU A 234 12.23 -28.36 -24.64
C GLU A 234 11.60 -28.23 -26.04
N LYS A 235 10.62 -27.36 -26.24
CA LYS A 235 9.92 -27.21 -27.52
C LYS A 235 10.40 -26.07 -28.41
N SER A 236 11.04 -25.02 -27.88
CA SER A 236 11.48 -23.85 -28.63
C SER A 236 13.01 -23.72 -28.76
N LEU A 237 13.78 -24.44 -27.94
CA LEU A 237 15.25 -24.37 -27.93
C LEU A 237 15.90 -25.32 -28.94
N LEU A 238 15.18 -26.29 -29.50
CA LEU A 238 15.72 -27.25 -30.48
C LEU A 238 15.85 -26.66 -31.89
N ASP A 239 15.12 -25.58 -32.22
CA ASP A 239 15.06 -25.03 -33.60
C ASP A 239 15.60 -23.60 -33.79
N MET A 240 16.11 -22.92 -32.75
CA MET A 240 16.67 -21.58 -32.91
C MET A 240 18.18 -21.62 -33.17
N ARG A 241 18.55 -21.67 -34.45
CA ARG A 241 19.93 -21.40 -34.89
C ARG A 241 20.22 -19.91 -34.93
N ILE A 242 21.32 -19.48 -34.31
CA ILE A 242 21.88 -18.13 -34.49
C ILE A 242 22.46 -18.05 -35.89
N THR A 243 21.87 -17.25 -36.77
CA THR A 243 22.40 -17.04 -38.12
C THR A 243 23.71 -16.26 -38.04
N ARG A 244 24.64 -16.60 -38.95
CA ARG A 244 26.02 -16.05 -39.05
C ARG A 244 26.06 -14.50 -39.25
N THR A 245 24.96 -13.85 -39.53
CA THR A 245 24.80 -12.40 -39.73
C THR A 245 24.33 -11.65 -38.47
N GLY A 246 24.41 -12.26 -37.28
CA GLY A 246 24.12 -11.58 -36.02
C GLY A 246 22.66 -11.35 -35.73
N GLY A 247 21.77 -11.92 -36.47
CA GLY A 247 20.31 -11.78 -36.32
C GLY A 247 19.75 -12.86 -35.40
N MET A 248 19.98 -12.77 -34.09
CA MET A 248 19.17 -13.47 -33.10
C MET A 248 17.88 -12.69 -32.90
N THR A 249 16.81 -13.12 -33.52
CA THR A 249 15.48 -12.54 -33.34
C THR A 249 14.95 -12.99 -31.98
N GLY A 250 15.31 -12.27 -30.90
CA GLY A 250 14.77 -12.53 -29.56
C GLY A 250 15.66 -12.11 -28.39
N THR A 251 15.04 -11.73 -27.33
CA THR A 251 15.42 -11.18 -26.05
C THR A 251 16.53 -11.87 -25.22
N PRO A 252 16.87 -13.18 -25.39
CA PRO A 252 17.77 -13.89 -24.47
C PRO A 252 19.17 -13.28 -24.29
N ALA A 253 19.73 -12.62 -25.29
CA ALA A 253 21.11 -12.12 -25.24
C ALA A 253 21.36 -10.99 -24.22
N TYR A 254 20.31 -10.33 -23.74
CA TYR A 254 20.37 -9.23 -22.78
C TYR A 254 19.74 -9.59 -21.43
N MET A 255 19.27 -10.84 -21.26
CA MET A 255 18.65 -11.32 -20.02
C MET A 255 19.63 -11.37 -18.87
N ALA A 256 19.19 -10.89 -17.69
CA ALA A 256 19.95 -11.01 -16.47
C ALA A 256 19.92 -12.44 -15.88
N PRO A 257 20.91 -12.83 -15.05
CA PRO A 257 20.98 -14.17 -14.44
C PRO A 257 19.68 -14.56 -13.70
N GLU A 258 19.11 -13.66 -12.93
CA GLU A 258 17.86 -13.86 -12.18
C GLU A 258 16.65 -14.12 -13.10
N GLN A 259 16.66 -13.59 -14.33
CA GLN A 259 15.61 -13.87 -15.31
C GLN A 259 15.73 -15.29 -15.88
N TYR A 260 16.96 -15.77 -16.11
CA TYR A 260 17.22 -17.17 -16.52
C TYR A 260 16.88 -18.19 -15.44
N LEU A 261 17.04 -17.78 -14.17
CA LEU A 261 16.74 -18.63 -12.99
C LEU A 261 15.28 -18.54 -12.54
N GLY A 262 14.45 -17.66 -13.16
CA GLY A 262 13.08 -17.46 -12.75
C GLY A 262 12.91 -16.80 -11.37
N GLN A 263 13.95 -16.13 -10.88
CA GLN A 263 13.94 -15.42 -9.61
C GLN A 263 13.22 -14.08 -9.70
N ALA A 264 12.97 -13.45 -8.56
CA ALA A 264 12.37 -12.12 -8.50
C ALA A 264 13.25 -11.09 -9.21
N THR A 265 12.65 -10.27 -10.08
CA THR A 265 13.31 -9.21 -10.84
C THR A 265 13.04 -7.84 -10.23
N ASP A 266 14.07 -7.02 -10.07
CA ASP A 266 13.98 -5.64 -9.60
C ASP A 266 14.70 -4.67 -10.57
N ALA A 267 14.87 -3.40 -10.17
CA ALA A 267 15.56 -2.38 -10.98
C ALA A 267 16.98 -2.77 -11.39
N ARG A 268 17.65 -3.65 -10.63
CA ARG A 268 19.01 -4.15 -10.93
C ARG A 268 19.02 -5.15 -12.07
N THR A 269 17.88 -5.75 -12.41
CA THR A 269 17.73 -6.55 -13.63
C THR A 269 17.95 -5.70 -14.88
N ASP A 270 17.34 -4.49 -14.90
CA ASP A 270 17.51 -3.54 -16.00
C ASP A 270 18.94 -2.98 -16.07
N GLN A 271 19.62 -2.80 -14.91
CA GLN A 271 21.03 -2.42 -14.89
C GLN A 271 21.92 -3.46 -15.61
N PHE A 272 21.66 -4.75 -15.39
CA PHE A 272 22.41 -5.81 -16.07
C PHE A 272 22.21 -5.72 -17.59
N SER A 273 20.95 -5.66 -18.04
CA SER A 273 20.60 -5.56 -19.46
C SER A 273 21.15 -4.27 -20.10
N PHE A 274 21.14 -3.17 -19.38
CA PHE A 274 21.75 -1.90 -19.76
C PHE A 274 23.26 -2.03 -19.92
N CYS A 275 23.94 -2.69 -18.97
CA CYS A 275 25.39 -2.91 -19.04
C CYS A 275 25.79 -3.87 -20.15
N VAL A 276 24.95 -4.87 -20.47
CA VAL A 276 25.16 -5.73 -21.66
C VAL A 276 25.11 -4.91 -22.93
N ALA A 277 24.09 -4.04 -23.07
CA ALA A 277 23.95 -3.17 -24.25
C ALA A 277 25.05 -2.10 -24.32
N LEU A 278 25.46 -1.52 -23.18
CA LEU A 278 26.56 -0.56 -23.12
C LEU A 278 27.90 -1.21 -23.50
N TYR A 279 28.16 -2.43 -23.02
CA TYR A 279 29.33 -3.19 -23.41
C TYR A 279 29.37 -3.42 -24.92
N GLU A 280 28.22 -3.85 -25.52
CA GLU A 280 28.09 -4.03 -26.97
C GLU A 280 28.34 -2.71 -27.73
N GLY A 281 27.82 -1.60 -27.24
CA GLY A 281 28.06 -0.26 -27.82
C GLY A 281 29.52 0.17 -27.77
N LEU A 282 30.20 -0.07 -26.65
CA LEU A 282 31.59 0.33 -26.42
C LEU A 282 32.59 -0.55 -27.20
N TYR A 283 32.34 -1.85 -27.29
CA TYR A 283 33.28 -2.81 -27.82
C TYR A 283 32.88 -3.42 -29.17
N GLY A 284 31.61 -3.17 -29.63
CA GLY A 284 31.05 -3.73 -30.84
C GLY A 284 30.82 -5.25 -30.79
N GLN A 285 30.96 -5.83 -29.62
CA GLN A 285 30.71 -7.25 -29.32
C GLN A 285 29.99 -7.38 -28.00
N ARG A 286 29.17 -8.44 -27.83
CA ARG A 286 28.47 -8.68 -26.59
C ARG A 286 29.40 -9.27 -25.53
N PRO A 287 29.14 -8.99 -24.24
CA PRO A 287 29.93 -9.51 -23.14
C PRO A 287 29.81 -11.04 -22.97
N PHE A 288 28.66 -11.60 -23.37
CA PHE A 288 28.41 -13.05 -23.27
C PHE A 288 28.15 -13.62 -24.67
N VAL A 289 28.92 -14.58 -25.06
CA VAL A 289 28.94 -15.14 -26.42
C VAL A 289 28.54 -16.62 -26.40
N GLY A 290 27.82 -17.03 -27.41
CA GLY A 290 27.40 -18.39 -27.67
C GLY A 290 26.62 -18.48 -28.97
N ASP A 291 26.70 -19.62 -29.65
CA ASP A 291 26.00 -19.93 -30.91
C ASP A 291 24.55 -20.34 -30.65
N ARG A 292 24.21 -20.71 -29.44
CA ARG A 292 22.88 -21.12 -29.01
C ARG A 292 22.51 -20.51 -27.64
N VAL A 293 21.22 -20.39 -27.38
CA VAL A 293 20.68 -19.83 -26.13
C VAL A 293 21.21 -20.54 -24.86
N PRO A 294 21.33 -21.87 -24.79
CA PRO A 294 21.88 -22.56 -23.65
C PRO A 294 23.33 -22.16 -23.34
N VAL A 295 24.17 -21.92 -24.36
CA VAL A 295 25.57 -21.52 -24.21
C VAL A 295 25.67 -20.09 -23.67
N VAL A 296 24.85 -19.16 -24.20
CA VAL A 296 24.75 -17.77 -23.69
C VAL A 296 24.29 -17.79 -22.24
N ARG A 297 23.24 -18.57 -21.92
CA ARG A 297 22.74 -18.73 -20.55
C ARG A 297 23.84 -19.22 -19.61
N GLU A 298 24.58 -20.23 -19.99
CA GLU A 298 25.68 -20.76 -19.18
C GLU A 298 26.79 -19.71 -18.95
N ALA A 299 27.15 -18.94 -19.98
CA ALA A 299 28.11 -17.86 -19.86
C ALA A 299 27.65 -16.76 -18.92
N VAL A 300 26.34 -16.35 -19.01
CA VAL A 300 25.72 -15.37 -18.13
C VAL A 300 25.68 -15.86 -16.69
N LEU A 301 25.27 -17.10 -16.45
CA LEU A 301 25.16 -17.67 -15.09
C LEU A 301 26.51 -17.90 -14.44
N ALA A 302 27.53 -18.17 -15.25
CA ALA A 302 28.91 -18.32 -14.79
C ALA A 302 29.67 -16.99 -14.69
N GLY A 303 29.08 -15.86 -15.14
CA GLY A 303 29.76 -14.56 -15.16
C GLY A 303 30.95 -14.48 -16.11
N ARG A 304 31.02 -15.33 -17.13
CA ARG A 304 32.16 -15.39 -18.09
C ARG A 304 32.01 -14.28 -19.13
N VAL A 305 32.47 -13.09 -18.78
CA VAL A 305 32.53 -11.95 -19.70
C VAL A 305 33.67 -12.13 -20.69
N GLN A 306 33.42 -11.86 -21.97
CA GLN A 306 34.40 -11.93 -23.02
C GLN A 306 35.50 -10.86 -22.84
N ASP A 307 36.77 -11.20 -23.21
CA ASP A 307 37.87 -10.26 -23.22
C ASP A 307 37.60 -9.08 -24.15
N VAL A 308 38.02 -7.89 -23.72
CA VAL A 308 37.92 -6.69 -24.55
C VAL A 308 38.92 -6.74 -25.72
N PRO A 309 38.58 -6.12 -26.87
CA PRO A 309 39.52 -5.99 -28.00
C PRO A 309 40.81 -5.30 -27.57
N LYS A 310 41.98 -5.80 -28.04
CA LYS A 310 43.29 -5.26 -27.68
C LYS A 310 43.49 -3.79 -28.08
N ASP A 311 42.85 -3.35 -29.16
CA ASP A 311 42.95 -1.99 -29.70
C ASP A 311 41.75 -1.12 -29.27
N THR A 312 41.38 -1.14 -28.02
CA THR A 312 40.25 -0.33 -27.51
C THR A 312 40.75 1.00 -26.93
N ASP A 313 40.02 2.10 -27.26
CA ASP A 313 40.18 3.43 -26.69
C ASP A 313 39.32 3.66 -25.44
N VAL A 314 38.54 2.66 -25.02
CA VAL A 314 37.66 2.72 -23.84
C VAL A 314 38.51 2.76 -22.56
N PRO A 315 38.32 3.81 -21.71
CA PRO A 315 39.09 3.93 -20.48
C PRO A 315 38.85 2.78 -19.49
N ALA A 316 39.87 2.35 -18.78
CA ALA A 316 39.79 1.27 -17.79
C ALA A 316 38.78 1.55 -16.63
N TRP A 317 38.56 2.81 -16.29
CA TRP A 317 37.57 3.17 -15.29
C TRP A 317 36.15 2.87 -15.77
N LEU A 318 35.83 3.17 -17.05
CA LEU A 318 34.50 2.90 -17.64
C LEU A 318 34.28 1.40 -17.75
N HIS A 319 35.28 0.65 -18.16
CA HIS A 319 35.24 -0.83 -18.19
C HIS A 319 34.89 -1.43 -16.82
N ARG A 320 35.54 -0.97 -15.76
CA ARG A 320 35.27 -1.46 -14.38
C ARG A 320 33.84 -1.22 -13.92
N ILE A 321 33.26 -0.07 -14.26
CA ILE A 321 31.87 0.27 -13.95
C ILE A 321 30.92 -0.70 -14.67
N VAL A 322 31.14 -0.93 -15.97
CA VAL A 322 30.35 -1.85 -16.78
C VAL A 322 30.44 -3.28 -16.22
N LEU A 323 31.63 -3.76 -15.86
CA LEU A 323 31.83 -5.09 -15.27
C LEU A 323 31.08 -5.24 -13.93
N ARG A 324 31.07 -4.20 -13.09
CA ARG A 324 30.27 -4.23 -11.85
C ARG A 324 28.79 -4.36 -12.13
N GLY A 325 28.27 -3.68 -13.14
CA GLY A 325 26.86 -3.80 -13.56
C GLY A 325 26.52 -5.17 -14.17
N LEU A 326 27.51 -5.90 -14.69
CA LEU A 326 27.41 -7.26 -15.22
C LEU A 326 27.59 -8.36 -14.15
N SER A 327 27.69 -8.02 -12.86
CA SER A 327 27.82 -9.00 -11.78
C SER A 327 26.65 -9.98 -11.77
N VAL A 328 26.94 -11.27 -11.55
CA VAL A 328 25.94 -12.35 -11.56
C VAL A 328 24.89 -12.11 -10.47
N ARG A 329 25.35 -11.83 -9.24
CA ARG A 329 24.43 -11.55 -8.12
C ARG A 329 23.96 -10.08 -8.17
N PRO A 330 22.64 -9.83 -8.12
CA PRO A 330 22.11 -8.45 -8.09
C PRO A 330 22.66 -7.59 -6.95
N ALA A 331 23.02 -8.19 -5.81
CA ALA A 331 23.57 -7.48 -4.65
C ALA A 331 24.96 -6.87 -4.92
N ASP A 332 25.75 -7.42 -5.85
CA ASP A 332 27.09 -6.95 -6.18
C ASP A 332 27.08 -5.80 -7.22
N ARG A 333 25.92 -5.54 -7.84
CA ARG A 333 25.69 -4.43 -8.76
C ARG A 333 25.53 -3.10 -8.00
N PHE A 334 25.11 -2.06 -8.67
CA PHE A 334 24.78 -0.78 -8.04
C PHE A 334 23.40 -0.86 -7.37
N LYS A 335 23.20 -0.14 -6.26
CA LYS A 335 21.93 -0.19 -5.50
C LYS A 335 20.74 0.33 -6.32
N ALA A 336 20.98 1.36 -7.16
CA ALA A 336 19.99 1.98 -8.02
C ALA A 336 20.61 2.39 -9.36
N MET A 337 19.76 2.61 -10.37
CA MET A 337 20.21 3.07 -11.69
C MET A 337 20.91 4.43 -11.63
N ASN A 338 20.47 5.35 -10.76
CA ASN A 338 21.13 6.64 -10.56
C ASN A 338 22.57 6.48 -10.07
N GLU A 339 22.86 5.58 -9.12
CA GLU A 339 24.21 5.31 -8.65
C GLU A 339 25.14 4.85 -9.79
N LEU A 340 24.65 3.98 -10.67
CA LEU A 340 25.40 3.59 -11.87
C LEU A 340 25.67 4.82 -12.78
N LEU A 341 24.67 5.66 -13.01
CA LEU A 341 24.80 6.86 -13.86
C LEU A 341 25.76 7.89 -13.25
N ASP A 342 25.74 8.11 -11.94
CA ASP A 342 26.65 9.02 -11.25
C ASP A 342 28.10 8.58 -11.44
N HIS A 343 28.39 7.28 -11.34
CA HIS A 343 29.74 6.73 -11.61
C HIS A 343 30.14 6.82 -13.08
N LEU A 344 29.19 6.75 -14.02
CA LEU A 344 29.44 6.95 -15.44
C LEU A 344 29.72 8.43 -15.80
N ASP A 345 29.17 9.38 -15.04
CA ASP A 345 29.37 10.85 -15.22
C ASP A 345 30.68 11.37 -14.61
N GLU A 346 31.26 10.61 -13.65
CA GLU A 346 32.55 10.90 -13.04
C GLU A 346 33.70 10.71 -14.03
N THR A 347 33.92 11.66 -14.95
CA THR A 347 35.20 11.72 -15.68
C THR A 347 36.32 11.97 -14.67
N PRO A 348 37.34 11.10 -14.56
CA PRO A 348 38.47 11.34 -13.68
C PRO A 348 39.14 12.65 -14.11
N ARG A 349 38.94 13.73 -13.38
CA ARG A 349 39.72 14.97 -13.58
C ARG A 349 41.18 14.61 -13.34
N PRO A 350 42.09 14.86 -14.29
CA PRO A 350 43.51 14.61 -14.06
C PRO A 350 43.94 15.38 -12.81
N ARG A 351 44.33 14.65 -11.77
CA ARG A 351 44.96 15.23 -10.59
C ARG A 351 46.17 16.00 -11.06
N ARG A 352 46.10 17.32 -11.11
CA ARG A 352 47.22 18.20 -11.31
C ARG A 352 48.13 18.16 -10.05
N LEU A 353 48.94 17.09 -9.95
CA LEU A 353 49.88 16.87 -8.85
C LEU A 353 51.09 17.84 -8.93
N GLY A 354 51.33 18.41 -10.11
CA GLY A 354 52.53 19.21 -10.35
C GLY A 354 52.53 20.65 -9.81
N ARG A 355 51.41 21.19 -9.37
CA ARG A 355 51.30 22.57 -8.88
C ARG A 355 51.31 22.72 -7.35
N LYS A 356 51.11 21.60 -6.64
CA LYS A 356 51.15 21.57 -5.16
C LYS A 356 52.51 21.38 -4.57
N VAL A 357 53.49 20.83 -5.32
CA VAL A 357 54.87 20.61 -4.84
C VAL A 357 55.66 21.96 -4.93
N ALA A 358 55.40 22.85 -5.92
CA ALA A 358 56.08 24.11 -5.99
C ALA A 358 55.57 25.19 -5.01
N LEU A 359 54.29 25.03 -4.54
CA LEU A 359 53.73 25.93 -3.51
C LEU A 359 54.12 25.49 -2.08
N ALA A 360 54.40 24.19 -1.88
CA ALA A 360 54.74 23.65 -0.55
C ALA A 360 56.19 24.04 -0.12
N GLY A 361 57.11 24.25 -1.09
CA GLY A 361 58.43 24.71 -0.79
C GLY A 361 58.52 26.19 -0.40
N GLY A 362 57.72 27.06 -1.00
CA GLY A 362 57.63 28.49 -0.65
C GLY A 362 56.84 28.79 0.64
N LEU A 363 55.88 27.96 0.93
CA LEU A 363 55.08 28.06 2.16
C LEU A 363 55.79 27.52 3.42
N ALA A 364 56.71 26.59 3.28
CA ALA A 364 57.47 26.03 4.42
C ALA A 364 58.46 27.09 5.02
N VAL A 365 59.02 27.98 4.22
CA VAL A 365 59.86 29.10 4.71
C VAL A 365 59.04 30.26 5.29
N ALA A 366 57.86 30.51 4.73
CA ALA A 366 56.94 31.51 5.29
C ALA A 366 56.24 31.02 6.58
N PHE A 367 55.99 29.70 6.73
CA PHE A 367 55.38 29.11 7.91
C PHE A 367 56.38 29.02 9.09
N ALA A 368 57.70 28.88 8.84
CA ALA A 368 58.69 28.89 9.93
C ALA A 368 58.84 30.27 10.57
N GLY A 369 58.71 31.36 9.79
CA GLY A 369 58.68 32.74 10.33
C GLY A 369 57.34 33.10 10.96
N ALA A 370 56.24 32.64 10.41
CA ALA A 370 54.90 32.85 10.97
C ALA A 370 54.65 32.00 12.25
N ALA A 371 55.23 30.79 12.31
CA ALA A 371 55.08 29.91 13.48
C ALA A 371 55.77 30.51 14.75
N PHE A 372 56.85 31.29 14.57
CA PHE A 372 57.50 31.96 15.69
C PHE A 372 56.69 33.16 16.20
N ALA A 373 56.02 33.90 15.30
CA ALA A 373 55.15 35.02 15.66
C ALA A 373 53.78 34.52 16.19
N VAL A 374 53.31 33.34 15.77
CA VAL A 374 52.06 32.74 16.25
C VAL A 374 52.28 32.05 17.59
N TYR A 375 53.46 31.54 17.88
CA TYR A 375 53.78 30.98 19.20
C TYR A 375 53.68 32.02 20.33
N ASP A 376 54.12 33.26 20.11
CA ASP A 376 53.96 34.35 21.07
C ASP A 376 52.51 34.85 21.23
N VAL A 377 51.69 34.74 20.13
CA VAL A 377 50.28 35.13 20.17
C VAL A 377 49.40 33.99 20.75
N VAL A 378 49.79 32.74 20.57
CA VAL A 378 49.07 31.57 21.10
C VAL A 378 49.35 31.34 22.59
N ALA A 379 50.55 31.75 23.06
CA ALA A 379 50.87 31.70 24.50
C ALA A 379 50.11 32.77 25.33
N ALA A 380 49.46 33.76 24.66
CA ALA A 380 48.63 34.78 25.28
C ALA A 380 47.15 34.60 25.06
N ARG A 381 46.67 33.36 24.70
CA ARG A 381 45.24 33.12 24.66
C ARG A 381 44.67 33.20 26.09
N PRO A 382 43.70 34.10 26.33
CA PRO A 382 42.84 33.96 27.46
C PRO A 382 42.17 32.60 27.34
N GLU A 383 42.11 31.82 28.42
CA GLU A 383 41.35 30.56 28.48
C GLU A 383 40.00 30.79 27.83
N GLN A 384 39.78 30.13 26.65
CA GLN A 384 38.46 30.09 26.07
C GLN A 384 37.58 29.48 27.15
N PRO A 385 36.45 30.08 27.51
CA PRO A 385 35.51 29.45 28.42
C PRO A 385 35.17 28.11 27.81
N VAL A 386 35.46 27.07 28.57
CA VAL A 386 35.16 25.68 28.21
C VAL A 386 33.72 25.64 27.77
N LEU A 387 33.49 25.36 26.47
CA LEU A 387 32.16 25.19 25.82
C LEU A 387 31.39 23.99 26.38
N ALA A 388 31.65 23.59 27.63
CA ALA A 388 30.95 22.51 28.35
C ALA A 388 29.47 22.84 28.62
N GLY A 389 29.03 24.11 28.42
CA GLY A 389 27.62 24.51 28.61
C GLY A 389 26.79 24.60 27.31
N MET A 390 27.39 24.43 26.12
CA MET A 390 26.64 24.67 24.87
C MET A 390 25.87 23.45 24.32
N CYS A 391 26.06 22.24 24.88
CA CYS A 391 25.28 21.05 24.53
C CYS A 391 24.41 20.59 25.71
N GLU A 392 23.72 21.52 26.36
CA GLU A 392 22.73 21.15 27.35
C GLU A 392 21.62 20.34 26.70
N THR A 393 21.29 19.20 27.30
CA THR A 393 20.15 18.38 26.87
C THR A 393 18.87 19.15 27.16
N PRO A 394 17.97 19.31 26.18
CA PRO A 394 16.72 20.03 26.40
C PRO A 394 15.88 19.34 27.48
N ASP A 395 15.11 20.11 28.23
CA ASP A 395 14.13 19.57 29.15
C ASP A 395 13.09 18.72 28.40
N LEU A 396 13.00 17.45 28.77
CA LEU A 396 12.04 16.50 28.20
C LEU A 396 10.73 16.47 29.00
N GLY A 397 10.63 17.24 30.08
CA GLY A 397 9.48 17.15 30.96
C GLY A 397 9.37 15.78 31.67
N TRP A 398 10.45 15.02 31.77
CA TRP A 398 10.51 13.71 32.44
C TRP A 398 11.68 13.69 33.42
N ASP A 399 11.35 13.76 34.73
CA ASP A 399 12.26 13.77 35.84
C ASP A 399 11.90 12.70 36.88
N GLU A 400 12.74 12.51 37.87
CA GLU A 400 12.53 11.51 38.94
C GLU A 400 11.24 11.75 39.74
N GLY A 401 10.83 13.01 39.93
CA GLY A 401 9.59 13.36 40.62
C GLY A 401 8.35 12.88 39.87
N ARG A 402 8.29 13.16 38.57
CA ARG A 402 7.19 12.70 37.67
C ARG A 402 7.18 11.19 37.52
N ARG A 403 8.37 10.60 37.38
CA ARG A 403 8.54 9.15 37.33
C ARG A 403 7.98 8.47 38.59
N ALA A 404 8.36 8.95 39.78
CA ALA A 404 7.88 8.41 41.05
C ALA A 404 6.38 8.65 41.26
N GLY A 405 5.85 9.79 40.80
CA GLY A 405 4.42 10.10 40.79
C GLY A 405 3.62 9.11 39.94
N LEU A 406 4.06 8.89 38.70
CA LEU A 406 3.42 7.93 37.78
C LEU A 406 3.54 6.49 38.30
N ALA A 407 4.68 6.10 38.84
CA ALA A 407 4.88 4.77 39.45
C ALA A 407 3.84 4.47 40.54
N ARG A 408 3.57 5.43 41.41
CA ARG A 408 2.56 5.30 42.48
C ARG A 408 1.15 5.20 41.88
N ALA A 409 0.82 6.10 40.96
CA ALA A 409 -0.50 6.11 40.32
C ALA A 409 -0.80 4.82 39.51
N LEU A 410 0.19 4.26 38.84
CA LEU A 410 0.06 2.97 38.15
C LEU A 410 -0.06 1.80 39.15
N ALA A 411 0.72 1.81 40.26
CA ALA A 411 0.68 0.73 41.25
C ALA A 411 -0.67 0.66 42.00
N GLU A 412 -1.38 1.77 42.12
CA GLU A 412 -2.71 1.85 42.75
C GLU A 412 -3.82 1.28 41.85
N ARG A 413 -3.56 1.03 40.57
CA ARG A 413 -4.52 0.43 39.62
C ARG A 413 -4.63 -1.10 39.82
N PRO A 414 -5.81 -1.71 39.62
CA PRO A 414 -5.95 -3.17 39.57
C PRO A 414 -4.98 -3.75 38.51
N GLY A 415 -4.16 -4.72 38.94
CA GLY A 415 -3.11 -5.29 38.06
C GLY A 415 -1.93 -4.38 37.72
N GLY A 416 -1.97 -3.11 38.11
CA GLY A 416 -1.01 -2.08 37.74
C GLY A 416 0.44 -2.37 38.16
N ALA A 417 0.65 -3.09 39.26
CA ALA A 417 2.01 -3.48 39.70
C ALA A 417 2.78 -4.31 38.65
N VAL A 418 2.10 -5.07 37.79
CA VAL A 418 2.71 -5.88 36.75
C VAL A 418 3.18 -5.03 35.57
N PHE A 419 2.43 -3.98 35.23
CA PHE A 419 2.67 -3.14 34.04
C PHE A 419 3.39 -1.83 34.32
N ALA A 420 3.41 -1.37 35.58
CA ALA A 420 4.09 -0.15 35.95
C ALA A 420 5.59 -0.21 35.63
N GLY A 421 6.26 -1.30 35.98
CA GLY A 421 7.70 -1.47 35.74
C GLY A 421 8.08 -1.39 34.27
N PRO A 422 7.50 -2.20 33.38
CA PRO A 422 7.75 -2.13 31.94
C PRO A 422 7.43 -0.77 31.32
N THR A 423 6.29 -0.16 31.65
CA THR A 423 5.90 1.17 31.12
C THR A 423 6.88 2.26 31.52
N LEU A 424 7.32 2.27 32.79
CA LEU A 424 8.31 3.24 33.26
C LEU A 424 9.69 3.01 32.64
N ALA A 425 10.11 1.75 32.47
CA ALA A 425 11.38 1.42 31.84
C ALA A 425 11.41 1.88 30.36
N GLU A 426 10.30 1.75 29.64
CA GLU A 426 10.18 2.21 28.25
C GLU A 426 10.17 3.74 28.14
N LEU A 427 9.50 4.46 29.06
CA LEU A 427 9.57 5.92 29.16
C LEU A 427 11.01 6.39 29.45
N ASP A 428 11.68 5.74 30.40
CA ASP A 428 13.08 6.04 30.74
C ASP A 428 14.00 5.81 29.54
N HIS A 429 13.81 4.69 28.82
CA HIS A 429 14.56 4.34 27.62
C HIS A 429 14.37 5.38 26.51
N HIS A 430 13.13 5.75 26.21
CA HIS A 430 12.80 6.76 25.19
C HIS A 430 13.39 8.13 25.54
N ALA A 431 13.30 8.54 26.80
CA ALA A 431 13.90 9.77 27.29
C ALA A 431 15.43 9.77 27.15
N GLN A 432 16.08 8.65 27.48
CA GLN A 432 17.53 8.51 27.36
C GLN A 432 17.98 8.54 25.90
N GLU A 433 17.30 7.82 25.03
CA GLU A 433 17.57 7.84 23.58
C GLU A 433 17.49 9.25 23.00
N LEU A 434 16.46 10.02 23.35
CA LEU A 434 16.35 11.43 22.95
C LEU A 434 17.54 12.27 23.45
N ARG A 435 17.95 12.15 24.72
CA ARG A 435 19.09 12.87 25.26
C ARG A 435 20.37 12.54 24.50
N ASP A 436 20.63 11.25 24.26
CA ASP A 436 21.82 10.78 23.56
C ASP A 436 21.91 11.34 22.12
N MET A 437 20.79 11.31 21.41
CA MET A 437 20.70 11.83 20.03
C MET A 437 20.85 13.35 19.96
N PHE A 438 20.30 14.10 20.92
CA PHE A 438 20.53 15.54 21.01
C PHE A 438 22.01 15.87 21.25
N GLN A 439 22.67 15.16 22.20
CA GLN A 439 24.10 15.33 22.48
C GLN A 439 24.97 14.97 21.29
N GLU A 440 24.64 13.87 20.57
CA GLU A 440 25.35 13.49 19.35
C GLU A 440 25.17 14.53 18.26
N THR A 441 23.96 15.04 18.05
CA THR A 441 23.68 16.06 17.02
C THR A 441 24.43 17.35 17.32
N CYS A 442 24.54 17.75 18.59
CA CYS A 442 25.29 18.91 19.02
C CYS A 442 26.79 18.73 18.82
N ARG A 443 27.35 17.57 19.20
CA ARG A 443 28.77 17.25 18.98
C ARG A 443 29.16 17.24 17.49
N ASN A 444 28.29 16.65 16.66
CA ASN A 444 28.51 16.61 15.21
C ASN A 444 28.42 18.01 14.57
N ALA A 445 27.50 18.87 15.04
CA ALA A 445 27.39 20.25 14.56
C ALA A 445 28.62 21.11 14.91
N GLN A 446 29.31 20.77 16.02
CA GLN A 446 30.60 21.43 16.38
C GLN A 446 31.76 20.92 15.54
N ALA A 447 31.77 19.64 15.16
CA ALA A 447 32.82 19.03 14.34
C ALA A 447 32.72 19.44 12.85
N ASP A 448 31.49 19.66 12.35
CA ASP A 448 31.18 19.90 10.94
C ASP A 448 30.75 21.36 10.65
N ALA A 449 31.19 22.34 11.44
CA ALA A 449 30.83 23.76 11.28
C ALA A 449 31.09 24.31 9.85
N GLU A 450 31.94 23.62 9.06
CA GLU A 450 32.24 23.97 7.67
C GLU A 450 31.48 23.10 6.61
N ALA A 451 30.82 22.00 7.01
CA ALA A 451 30.34 20.99 6.04
C ALA A 451 28.83 20.79 5.98
N GLY A 452 28.03 21.38 6.88
CA GLY A 452 26.73 20.75 6.87
C GLY A 452 25.51 21.47 7.39
N GLY A 453 25.30 22.72 7.05
CA GLY A 453 24.15 23.50 7.53
C GLY A 453 22.79 22.82 7.45
N GLU A 454 22.42 22.19 6.36
CA GLU A 454 21.02 21.78 6.10
C GLU A 454 20.63 20.42 6.73
N ALA A 455 21.47 19.41 6.61
CA ALA A 455 21.16 18.08 7.17
C ALA A 455 21.12 18.07 8.70
N GLY A 456 22.07 18.76 9.34
CA GLY A 456 22.09 18.95 10.79
C GLY A 456 20.90 19.76 11.32
N ALA A 457 20.48 20.79 10.58
CA ALA A 457 19.30 21.57 10.90
C ALA A 457 18.01 20.75 10.81
N ARG A 458 17.87 19.91 9.79
CA ARG A 458 16.72 18.99 9.62
C ARG A 458 16.70 17.93 10.72
N ARG A 459 17.85 17.33 11.06
CA ARG A 459 17.96 16.38 12.17
C ARG A 459 17.53 17.02 13.49
N ARG A 460 17.99 18.23 13.79
CA ARG A 460 17.59 19.00 14.97
C ARG A 460 16.08 19.27 14.98
N ALA A 461 15.51 19.73 13.87
CA ALA A 461 14.07 19.96 13.74
C ALA A 461 13.26 18.68 13.96
N CYS A 462 13.73 17.55 13.45
CA CYS A 462 13.13 16.24 13.70
C CYS A 462 13.15 15.89 15.20
N LEU A 463 14.30 16.00 15.86
CA LEU A 463 14.44 15.70 17.28
C LEU A 463 13.59 16.62 18.16
N GLU A 464 13.48 17.90 17.81
CA GLU A 464 12.58 18.84 18.52
C GLU A 464 11.10 18.42 18.41
N ARG A 465 10.68 17.88 17.26
CA ARG A 465 9.34 17.30 17.11
C ARG A 465 9.14 16.08 18.02
N ARG A 466 10.15 15.19 18.13
CA ARG A 466 10.09 14.01 18.99
C ARG A 466 10.09 14.41 20.48
N ARG A 467 10.90 15.43 20.83
CA ARG A 467 10.91 15.98 22.17
C ARG A 467 9.54 16.56 22.58
N SER A 468 8.93 17.35 21.70
CA SER A 468 7.61 17.96 21.94
C SER A 468 6.55 16.88 22.17
N ALA A 469 6.50 15.86 21.33
CA ALA A 469 5.55 14.75 21.47
C ALA A 469 5.76 13.98 22.78
N PHE A 470 7.02 13.68 23.14
CA PHE A 470 7.34 13.01 24.41
C PHE A 470 6.97 13.86 25.64
N ALA A 471 7.30 15.16 25.63
CA ALA A 471 6.96 16.08 26.71
C ALA A 471 5.44 16.23 26.88
N GLY A 472 4.69 16.26 25.77
CA GLY A 472 3.23 16.25 25.77
C GLY A 472 2.66 14.99 26.46
N LEU A 473 3.21 13.81 26.14
CA LEU A 473 2.82 12.56 26.80
C LEU A 473 3.20 12.54 28.29
N ALA A 474 4.42 12.94 28.64
CA ALA A 474 4.86 13.00 30.04
C ALA A 474 3.97 13.93 30.90
N ARG A 475 3.55 15.08 30.34
CA ARG A 475 2.59 15.98 30.96
C ARG A 475 1.22 15.33 31.10
N ALA A 476 0.67 14.73 30.03
CA ALA A 476 -0.62 14.08 30.08
C ALA A 476 -0.68 12.94 31.10
N LEU A 477 0.38 12.11 31.17
CA LEU A 477 0.49 11.03 32.16
C LEU A 477 0.57 11.54 33.60
N SER A 478 1.24 12.69 33.84
CA SER A 478 1.31 13.28 35.19
C SER A 478 -0.03 13.86 35.66
N GLU A 479 -0.93 14.16 34.75
CA GLU A 479 -2.27 14.71 35.01
C GLU A 479 -3.36 13.63 34.93
N ALA A 480 -3.01 12.41 34.44
CA ALA A 480 -3.94 11.32 34.25
C ALA A 480 -4.30 10.61 35.57
N SER A 481 -5.53 10.13 35.66
CA SER A 481 -6.00 9.33 36.78
C SER A 481 -7.00 8.27 36.30
N GLY A 482 -7.24 7.27 37.14
CA GLY A 482 -8.23 6.24 36.86
C GLY A 482 -7.95 5.47 35.58
N PRO A 483 -8.98 5.15 34.77
CA PRO A 483 -8.88 4.31 33.56
C PRO A 483 -7.94 4.86 32.47
N ALA A 484 -7.64 6.17 32.47
CA ALA A 484 -6.72 6.77 31.50
C ALA A 484 -5.31 6.17 31.62
N LEU A 485 -4.87 5.82 32.84
CA LEU A 485 -3.56 5.20 33.10
C LEU A 485 -3.43 3.79 32.51
N ASP A 486 -4.51 3.05 32.33
CA ASP A 486 -4.50 1.71 31.72
C ASP A 486 -4.09 1.78 30.22
N ARG A 487 -4.18 2.95 29.61
CA ARG A 487 -3.73 3.22 28.23
C ARG A 487 -2.31 3.79 28.12
N ALA A 488 -1.59 3.92 29.24
CA ALA A 488 -0.26 4.54 29.25
C ALA A 488 0.72 3.85 28.28
N ALA A 489 0.78 2.52 28.30
CA ALA A 489 1.62 1.74 27.39
C ALA A 489 1.24 1.96 25.92
N THR A 490 -0.05 1.94 25.60
CA THR A 490 -0.55 2.18 24.23
C THR A 490 -0.26 3.60 23.75
N ALA A 491 -0.37 4.60 24.65
CA ALA A 491 -0.05 5.98 24.34
C ALA A 491 1.46 6.17 24.12
N LEU A 492 2.29 5.48 24.86
CA LEU A 492 3.75 5.47 24.68
C LEU A 492 4.15 4.84 23.34
N ASP A 493 3.58 3.70 23.00
CA ASP A 493 3.78 3.04 21.71
C ASP A 493 3.37 3.93 20.51
N ALA A 494 2.48 4.90 20.75
CA ALA A 494 2.06 5.86 19.72
C ALA A 494 3.13 6.89 19.40
N LEU A 495 4.10 7.11 20.27
CA LEU A 495 5.18 8.06 20.02
C LEU A 495 6.03 7.63 18.81
N PRO A 496 6.40 8.59 17.98
CA PRO A 496 7.34 8.32 16.90
C PRO A 496 8.75 8.11 17.47
N ALA A 497 9.46 7.08 16.98
CA ALA A 497 10.77 6.71 17.49
C ALA A 497 11.82 7.82 17.26
N PRO A 498 12.70 8.12 18.22
CA PRO A 498 13.79 9.07 18.02
C PRO A 498 14.72 8.71 16.86
N ARG A 499 15.04 7.41 16.68
CA ARG A 499 15.91 6.90 15.59
C ARG A 499 15.39 7.19 14.20
N ASP A 500 14.12 7.51 14.04
CA ASP A 500 13.57 7.94 12.75
C ASP A 500 14.30 9.20 12.23
N CYS A 501 14.89 9.99 13.14
CA CYS A 501 15.69 11.17 12.81
C CYS A 501 17.11 10.87 12.29
N ASP A 502 17.50 9.59 12.19
CA ASP A 502 18.75 9.16 11.56
C ASP A 502 18.58 8.69 10.11
N ASP A 503 17.33 8.49 9.66
CA ASP A 503 17.05 8.10 8.29
C ASP A 503 17.11 9.29 7.34
N PRO A 504 18.05 9.36 6.38
CA PRO A 504 18.19 10.46 5.44
C PRO A 504 16.92 10.71 4.61
N ARG A 505 16.13 9.66 4.32
CA ARG A 505 14.89 9.79 3.56
C ARG A 505 13.81 10.50 4.36
N ARG A 506 13.68 10.16 5.64
CA ARG A 506 12.75 10.81 6.56
C ARG A 506 13.17 12.25 6.84
N LEU A 507 14.46 12.49 7.01
CA LEU A 507 14.99 13.86 7.15
C LEU A 507 14.70 14.73 5.94
N ALA A 508 14.71 14.16 4.72
CA ALA A 508 14.36 14.91 3.52
C ALA A 508 12.89 15.37 3.48
N ALA A 509 12.00 14.64 4.17
CA ALA A 509 10.58 14.97 4.29
C ALA A 509 10.26 15.94 5.45
N VAL A 510 11.23 16.21 6.34
CA VAL A 510 11.06 17.16 7.46
C VAL A 510 10.90 18.57 6.91
N VAL A 511 9.78 19.21 7.25
CA VAL A 511 9.52 20.60 6.90
C VAL A 511 10.37 21.48 7.80
N PRO A 512 11.28 22.32 7.26
CA PRO A 512 12.06 23.25 8.06
C PRO A 512 11.15 24.22 8.83
N GLY A 513 11.57 24.64 10.02
CA GLY A 513 10.84 25.63 10.80
C GLY A 513 10.84 27.01 10.14
N PRO A 514 9.99 27.94 10.63
CA PRO A 514 10.02 29.32 10.15
C PRO A 514 11.39 29.98 10.43
N GLU A 515 11.81 30.88 9.54
CA GLU A 515 13.07 31.64 9.71
C GLU A 515 12.97 32.67 10.82
N ASP A 516 11.81 33.29 10.98
CA ASP A 516 11.52 34.28 12.01
C ASP A 516 11.48 33.65 13.41
N ASP A 517 12.22 34.22 14.36
CA ASP A 517 12.38 33.68 15.72
C ASP A 517 11.10 33.78 16.55
N GLU A 518 10.32 34.87 16.38
CA GLU A 518 9.06 35.05 17.11
C GLU A 518 8.01 34.08 16.63
N LEU A 519 7.88 33.92 15.29
CA LEU A 519 7.02 32.95 14.66
C LEU A 519 7.45 31.51 15.03
N ARG A 520 8.74 31.23 15.10
CA ARG A 520 9.28 29.93 15.54
C ARG A 520 8.86 29.61 16.98
N ALA A 521 8.95 30.59 17.87
CA ALA A 521 8.51 30.44 19.26
C ALA A 521 6.99 30.24 19.36
N GLN A 522 6.19 30.92 18.52
CA GLN A 522 4.74 30.72 18.46
C GLN A 522 4.38 29.33 17.98
N VAL A 523 5.02 28.85 16.89
CA VAL A 523 4.82 27.50 16.37
C VAL A 523 5.23 26.43 17.39
N ALA A 524 6.32 26.64 18.12
CA ALA A 524 6.75 25.72 19.18
C ALA A 524 5.71 25.60 20.31
N ARG A 525 5.13 26.72 20.75
CA ARG A 525 4.05 26.73 21.75
C ARG A 525 2.80 26.00 21.23
N LEU A 526 2.37 26.31 20.02
CA LEU A 526 1.23 25.66 19.38
C LEU A 526 1.44 24.14 19.33
N ARG A 527 2.59 23.66 18.89
CA ARG A 527 2.93 22.24 18.82
C ARG A 527 2.92 21.57 20.18
N ALA A 528 3.48 22.21 21.22
CA ALA A 528 3.48 21.67 22.57
C ALA A 528 2.06 21.42 23.11
N GLU A 529 1.13 22.34 22.86
CA GLU A 529 -0.27 22.16 23.27
C GLU A 529 -1.02 21.14 22.37
N LEU A 530 -0.73 21.06 21.07
CA LEU A 530 -1.27 20.02 20.18
C LEU A 530 -0.78 18.63 20.57
N ASP A 531 0.52 18.48 20.89
CA ASP A 531 1.10 17.21 21.34
C ASP A 531 0.51 16.80 22.68
N HIS A 532 0.29 17.75 23.61
CA HIS A 532 -0.42 17.50 24.86
C HIS A 532 -1.87 17.06 24.63
N ALA A 533 -2.63 17.76 23.79
CA ALA A 533 -4.00 17.36 23.43
C ALA A 533 -4.05 15.96 22.77
N GLY A 534 -3.11 15.68 21.89
CA GLY A 534 -2.96 14.36 21.24
C GLY A 534 -2.67 13.25 22.25
N ALA A 535 -1.81 13.51 23.24
CA ALA A 535 -1.51 12.57 24.32
C ALA A 535 -2.73 12.34 25.22
N VAL A 536 -3.46 13.39 25.61
CA VAL A 536 -4.70 13.28 26.38
C VAL A 536 -5.75 12.47 25.63
N LEU A 537 -5.84 12.67 24.29
CA LEU A 537 -6.70 11.86 23.43
C LEU A 537 -6.26 10.39 23.41
N ALA A 538 -4.98 10.11 23.31
CA ALA A 538 -4.43 8.74 23.32
C ALA A 538 -4.73 8.01 24.64
N LEU A 539 -4.79 8.75 25.74
CA LEU A 539 -5.23 8.25 27.05
C LEU A 539 -6.75 8.08 27.17
N GLY A 540 -7.51 8.48 26.14
CA GLY A 540 -8.95 8.25 26.04
C GLY A 540 -9.85 9.39 26.56
N ASP A 541 -9.29 10.54 26.94
CA ASP A 541 -10.04 11.68 27.42
C ASP A 541 -10.28 12.70 26.27
N ALA A 542 -11.17 12.34 25.35
CA ALA A 542 -11.51 13.19 24.20
C ALA A 542 -12.15 14.54 24.60
N PRO A 543 -13.05 14.66 25.61
CA PRO A 543 -13.57 15.94 26.05
C PRO A 543 -12.47 16.91 26.49
N ARG A 544 -11.55 16.44 27.33
CA ARG A 544 -10.45 17.26 27.80
C ARG A 544 -9.47 17.63 26.68
N ALA A 545 -9.16 16.69 25.78
CA ALA A 545 -8.36 16.96 24.59
C ALA A 545 -9.00 18.07 23.72
N TRP A 546 -10.34 18.08 23.62
CA TRP A 546 -11.08 19.12 22.89
C TRP A 546 -10.97 20.49 23.57
N ASP A 547 -11.06 20.56 24.90
CA ASP A 547 -10.92 21.83 25.65
C ASP A 547 -9.55 22.46 25.42
N ILE A 548 -8.49 21.64 25.33
CA ILE A 548 -7.14 22.11 25.01
C ILE A 548 -7.09 22.58 23.53
N ALA A 549 -7.55 21.75 22.59
CA ALA A 549 -7.45 22.03 21.17
C ALA A 549 -8.30 23.21 20.70
N ARG A 550 -9.50 23.43 21.27
CA ARG A 550 -10.35 24.56 20.87
C ARG A 550 -9.78 25.93 21.21
N ALA A 551 -8.94 26.00 22.26
CA ALA A 551 -8.24 27.24 22.61
C ALA A 551 -7.19 27.63 21.57
N LEU A 552 -6.74 26.67 20.75
CA LEU A 552 -5.73 26.88 19.70
C LEU A 552 -6.36 27.32 18.37
N ALA A 553 -7.68 27.29 18.21
CA ALA A 553 -8.35 27.63 16.96
C ALA A 553 -8.20 29.12 16.56
N ALA A 554 -7.79 30.00 17.48
CA ALA A 554 -7.50 31.39 17.19
C ALA A 554 -6.14 31.63 16.50
N ALA A 555 -5.33 30.59 16.32
CA ALA A 555 -4.01 30.64 15.67
C ALA A 555 -4.09 30.50 14.14
N ASP A 556 -5.19 30.91 13.51
CA ASP A 556 -5.53 30.69 12.09
C ASP A 556 -4.61 31.44 11.10
N GLU A 557 -3.75 32.34 11.55
CA GLU A 557 -2.81 33.13 10.74
C GLU A 557 -1.35 32.62 10.82
N THR A 558 -1.15 31.46 11.45
CA THR A 558 0.18 30.91 11.63
C THR A 558 0.72 30.25 10.33
N TRP A 559 2.00 29.99 10.35
CA TRP A 559 2.74 29.26 9.32
C TRP A 559 2.01 27.97 8.86
N LEU A 560 1.80 27.86 7.54
CA LEU A 560 0.91 26.87 6.91
C LEU A 560 1.14 25.39 7.34
N PRO A 561 2.40 24.90 7.53
CA PRO A 561 2.62 23.55 8.06
C PRO A 561 2.04 23.34 9.48
N ALA A 562 2.19 24.30 10.38
CA ALA A 562 1.63 24.19 11.73
C ALA A 562 0.10 24.25 11.71
N ARG A 563 -0.50 25.01 10.79
CA ARG A 563 -1.95 24.99 10.55
C ARG A 563 -2.44 23.61 10.12
N ALA A 564 -1.70 22.92 9.23
CA ALA A 564 -2.03 21.56 8.82
C ALA A 564 -2.02 20.59 10.01
N GLU A 565 -1.01 20.69 10.88
CA GLU A 565 -0.90 19.90 12.11
C GLU A 565 -2.08 20.18 13.06
N ALA A 566 -2.45 21.45 13.27
CA ALA A 566 -3.55 21.84 14.15
C ALA A 566 -4.92 21.35 13.63
N LEU A 567 -5.19 21.49 12.34
CA LEU A 567 -6.42 21.02 11.71
C LEU A 567 -6.53 19.48 11.80
N TYR A 568 -5.43 18.75 11.55
CA TYR A 568 -5.39 17.31 11.71
C TYR A 568 -5.66 16.87 13.15
N GLY A 569 -4.96 17.46 14.13
CA GLY A 569 -5.14 17.13 15.56
C GLY A 569 -6.56 17.39 16.03
N ARG A 570 -7.13 18.54 15.65
CA ARG A 570 -8.53 18.88 15.96
C ARG A 570 -9.51 17.88 15.34
N ALA A 571 -9.34 17.51 14.07
CA ALA A 571 -10.20 16.55 13.40
C ALA A 571 -10.13 15.15 14.04
N ALA A 572 -8.94 14.73 14.51
CA ALA A 572 -8.78 13.49 15.25
C ALA A 572 -9.60 13.50 16.57
N ILE A 573 -9.61 14.63 17.28
CA ILE A 573 -10.40 14.79 18.50
C ILE A 573 -11.91 14.84 18.17
N GLU A 574 -12.31 15.56 17.12
CA GLU A 574 -13.71 15.62 16.67
C GLU A 574 -14.24 14.22 16.32
N ARG A 575 -13.42 13.39 15.66
CA ARG A 575 -13.76 11.99 15.41
C ARG A 575 -14.01 11.22 16.71
N ALA A 576 -13.11 11.35 17.69
CA ALA A 576 -13.23 10.66 18.97
C ALA A 576 -14.46 11.10 19.78
N LEU A 577 -14.93 12.33 19.56
CA LEU A 577 -16.19 12.87 20.11
C LEU A 577 -17.44 12.46 19.30
N GLY A 578 -17.32 11.59 18.32
CA GLY A 578 -18.43 11.17 17.46
C GLY A 578 -18.88 12.22 16.42
N ARG A 579 -18.12 13.30 16.23
CA ARG A 579 -18.43 14.40 15.30
C ARG A 579 -17.89 14.12 13.89
N ALA A 580 -18.30 13.00 13.29
CA ALA A 580 -17.69 12.47 12.07
C ALA A 580 -17.71 13.46 10.88
N GLU A 581 -18.83 14.17 10.65
CA GLU A 581 -18.93 15.18 9.57
C GLU A 581 -18.01 16.39 9.78
N ALA A 582 -17.82 16.83 11.03
CA ALA A 582 -16.87 17.91 11.33
C ALA A 582 -15.44 17.42 11.12
N ALA A 583 -15.13 16.21 11.58
CA ALA A 583 -13.83 15.57 11.36
C ALA A 583 -13.50 15.42 9.87
N ALA A 584 -14.47 14.98 9.04
CA ALA A 584 -14.27 14.85 7.59
C ALA A 584 -13.91 16.19 6.93
N ARG A 585 -14.61 17.29 7.31
CA ARG A 585 -14.29 18.63 6.80
C ARG A 585 -12.89 19.08 7.28
N GLY A 586 -12.62 18.96 8.60
CA GLY A 586 -11.33 19.31 9.17
C GLY A 586 -10.15 18.55 8.55
N LEU A 587 -10.32 17.26 8.22
CA LEU A 587 -9.32 16.47 7.52
C LEU A 587 -9.10 16.94 6.08
N SER A 588 -10.15 17.35 5.38
CA SER A 588 -10.01 17.91 4.04
C SER A 588 -9.22 19.22 4.05
N ASP A 589 -9.47 20.10 5.03
CA ASP A 589 -8.75 21.35 5.22
C ASP A 589 -7.29 21.09 5.65
N ALA A 590 -7.06 20.13 6.55
CA ALA A 590 -5.73 19.70 6.98
C ALA A 590 -4.92 19.16 5.79
N LEU A 591 -5.53 18.33 4.95
CA LEU A 591 -4.90 17.76 3.78
C LEU A 591 -4.54 18.84 2.75
N TRP A 592 -5.44 19.80 2.51
CA TRP A 592 -5.14 20.93 1.63
C TRP A 592 -3.94 21.75 2.15
N ALA A 593 -3.91 22.09 3.43
CA ALA A 593 -2.81 22.83 4.04
C ALA A 593 -1.49 22.04 4.01
N ALA A 594 -1.56 20.72 4.25
CA ALA A 594 -0.41 19.83 4.21
C ALA A 594 0.18 19.70 2.80
N GLU A 595 -0.64 19.48 1.78
CA GLU A 595 -0.19 19.41 0.38
C GLU A 595 0.38 20.74 -0.09
N ALA A 596 -0.26 21.87 0.23
CA ALA A 596 0.22 23.21 -0.13
C ALA A 596 1.57 23.56 0.52
N SER A 597 1.85 23.03 1.70
CA SER A 597 3.10 23.23 2.45
C SER A 597 4.11 22.10 2.28
N ARG A 598 3.82 21.06 1.48
CA ARG A 598 4.62 19.84 1.33
C ARG A 598 4.89 19.11 2.65
N HIS A 599 3.91 19.13 3.55
CA HIS A 599 3.98 18.43 4.82
C HIS A 599 3.45 17.00 4.65
N ASP A 600 4.26 16.14 4.03
CA ASP A 600 3.86 14.79 3.63
C ASP A 600 3.48 13.88 4.81
N GLU A 601 4.05 14.09 6.01
CA GLU A 601 3.67 13.36 7.22
C GLU A 601 2.19 13.62 7.57
N VAL A 602 1.79 14.89 7.68
CA VAL A 602 0.40 15.25 7.99
C VAL A 602 -0.55 14.84 6.86
N ALA A 603 -0.10 14.94 5.60
CA ALA A 603 -0.91 14.48 4.47
C ALA A 603 -1.21 12.98 4.54
N ALA A 604 -0.21 12.15 4.87
CA ALA A 604 -0.39 10.70 5.03
C ALA A 604 -1.27 10.36 6.25
N ASP A 605 -1.05 11.02 7.38
CA ASP A 605 -1.81 10.81 8.60
C ASP A 605 -3.28 11.26 8.44
N ALA A 606 -3.52 12.41 7.79
CA ALA A 606 -4.85 12.93 7.49
C ALA A 606 -5.61 12.00 6.54
N LEU A 607 -4.98 11.52 5.46
CA LEU A 607 -5.59 10.55 4.54
C LEU A 607 -5.89 9.22 5.24
N THR A 608 -4.98 8.74 6.10
CA THR A 608 -5.19 7.50 6.87
C THR A 608 -6.37 7.63 7.84
N LEU A 609 -6.53 8.79 8.49
CA LEU A 609 -7.66 9.03 9.37
C LEU A 609 -8.96 9.24 8.57
N GLN A 610 -8.87 9.84 7.37
CA GLN A 610 -10.02 10.04 6.50
C GLN A 610 -10.66 8.71 6.06
N PHE A 611 -9.87 7.64 5.86
CA PHE A 611 -10.43 6.29 5.65
C PHE A 611 -11.36 5.88 6.79
N ALA A 612 -10.93 6.08 8.03
CA ALA A 612 -11.75 5.72 9.17
C ALA A 612 -13.02 6.57 9.23
N VAL A 613 -12.90 7.88 9.05
CA VAL A 613 -14.07 8.78 9.10
C VAL A 613 -15.05 8.49 7.97
N GLU A 614 -14.59 8.41 6.73
CA GLU A 614 -15.46 8.25 5.57
C GLU A 614 -16.10 6.85 5.47
N CYS A 615 -15.30 5.81 5.72
CA CYS A 615 -15.74 4.43 5.53
C CYS A 615 -16.34 3.82 6.80
N GLU A 616 -15.70 4.04 7.98
CA GLU A 616 -16.16 3.43 9.22
C GLU A 616 -17.23 4.25 9.91
N ASP A 617 -17.02 5.57 10.06
CA ASP A 617 -17.90 6.43 10.84
C ASP A 617 -19.09 6.99 10.04
N LEU A 618 -18.88 7.33 8.76
CA LEU A 618 -19.92 7.86 7.87
C LEU A 618 -20.52 6.81 6.93
N GLY A 619 -19.89 5.62 6.84
CA GLY A 619 -20.38 4.52 6.01
C GLY A 619 -20.38 4.80 4.50
N ARG A 620 -19.56 5.76 4.03
CA ARG A 620 -19.49 6.15 2.62
C ARG A 620 -18.69 5.13 1.81
N ARG A 621 -19.38 4.35 0.99
CA ARG A 621 -18.76 3.32 0.16
C ARG A 621 -18.02 3.90 -1.05
N GLY A 622 -16.97 3.20 -1.48
CA GLY A 622 -16.15 3.60 -2.64
C GLY A 622 -15.07 4.64 -2.31
N GLU A 623 -15.18 5.34 -1.18
CA GLU A 623 -14.21 6.34 -0.77
C GLU A 623 -12.83 5.74 -0.50
N ALA A 624 -12.77 4.52 0.04
CA ALA A 624 -11.53 3.82 0.27
C ALA A 624 -10.68 3.70 -1.01
N ARG A 625 -11.30 3.26 -2.11
CA ARG A 625 -10.61 3.14 -3.41
C ARG A 625 -10.23 4.49 -4.01
N ARG A 626 -11.02 5.54 -3.74
CA ARG A 626 -10.74 6.91 -4.20
C ARG A 626 -9.56 7.53 -3.45
N LEU A 627 -9.47 7.30 -2.14
CA LEU A 627 -8.42 7.87 -1.28
C LEU A 627 -7.09 7.14 -1.39
N TRP A 628 -7.10 5.82 -1.62
CA TRP A 628 -5.90 4.99 -1.61
C TRP A 628 -4.76 5.47 -2.52
N PRO A 629 -4.99 5.88 -3.79
CA PRO A 629 -3.91 6.37 -4.64
C PRO A 629 -3.19 7.60 -4.08
N ARG A 630 -3.94 8.52 -3.45
CA ARG A 630 -3.36 9.73 -2.82
C ARG A 630 -2.54 9.37 -1.60
N LEU A 631 -3.06 8.49 -0.74
CA LEU A 631 -2.36 8.00 0.44
C LEU A 631 -1.09 7.24 0.06
N SER A 632 -1.18 6.34 -0.91
CA SER A 632 -0.01 5.60 -1.42
C SER A 632 1.08 6.54 -1.94
N ALA A 633 0.69 7.61 -2.67
CA ALA A 633 1.63 8.62 -3.15
C ALA A 633 2.28 9.42 -2.00
N ALA A 634 1.52 9.79 -0.96
CA ALA A 634 2.06 10.47 0.22
C ALA A 634 3.06 9.58 0.98
N LEU A 635 2.72 8.30 1.19
CA LEU A 635 3.62 7.32 1.82
C LEU A 635 4.92 7.12 1.02
N GLN A 636 4.85 7.10 -0.31
CA GLN A 636 6.03 7.00 -1.17
C GLN A 636 6.95 8.22 -1.03
N ARG A 637 6.39 9.44 -0.89
CA ARG A 637 7.20 10.66 -0.66
C ARG A 637 7.89 10.68 0.70
N LEU A 638 7.27 10.08 1.72
CA LEU A 638 7.88 9.89 3.03
C LEU A 638 9.04 8.89 3.06
N GLY A 639 9.21 8.12 2.00
CA GLY A 639 10.19 7.05 1.95
C GLY A 639 9.71 5.77 2.64
N ASP A 640 10.60 5.05 3.33
CA ASP A 640 10.28 3.77 3.99
C ASP A 640 9.72 3.97 5.41
N ASP A 641 8.55 4.60 5.53
CA ASP A 641 7.83 4.68 6.81
C ASP A 641 6.93 3.45 6.99
N GLY A 642 7.54 2.34 7.39
CA GLY A 642 6.84 1.08 7.53
C GLY A 642 5.72 1.08 8.57
N ARG A 643 5.78 1.93 9.62
CA ARG A 643 4.69 2.05 10.61
C ARG A 643 3.44 2.68 10.00
N ARG A 644 3.62 3.80 9.27
CA ARG A 644 2.51 4.47 8.56
C ARG A 644 1.96 3.57 7.45
N GLU A 645 2.83 2.88 6.71
CA GLU A 645 2.41 1.95 5.66
C GLU A 645 1.57 0.80 6.21
N ALA A 646 2.00 0.14 7.30
CA ALA A 646 1.25 -0.94 7.93
C ALA A 646 -0.13 -0.45 8.43
N SER A 647 -0.19 0.70 9.10
CA SER A 647 -1.43 1.32 9.57
C SER A 647 -2.37 1.68 8.41
N ALA A 648 -1.85 2.32 7.37
CA ALA A 648 -2.62 2.73 6.20
C ALA A 648 -3.21 1.53 5.44
N ARG A 649 -2.40 0.50 5.19
CA ARG A 649 -2.86 -0.74 4.54
C ARG A 649 -3.87 -1.49 5.40
N GLY A 650 -3.68 -1.52 6.72
CA GLY A 650 -4.63 -2.12 7.66
C GLY A 650 -6.00 -1.45 7.57
N ARG A 651 -6.05 -0.12 7.61
CA ARG A 651 -7.30 0.63 7.46
C ARG A 651 -7.93 0.49 6.08
N TYR A 652 -7.12 0.51 5.02
CA TYR A 652 -7.61 0.27 3.66
C TYR A 652 -8.21 -1.12 3.52
N GLY A 653 -7.54 -2.15 4.02
CA GLY A 653 -8.05 -3.52 4.03
C GLY A 653 -9.36 -3.67 4.80
N ARG A 654 -9.48 -3.01 5.97
CA ARG A 654 -10.72 -2.97 6.74
C ARG A 654 -11.86 -2.28 5.97
N ALA A 655 -11.59 -1.15 5.32
CA ALA A 655 -12.58 -0.45 4.52
C ALA A 655 -13.07 -1.31 3.33
N LEU A 656 -12.15 -1.98 2.63
CA LEU A 656 -12.48 -2.92 1.56
C LEU A 656 -13.33 -4.10 2.05
N LEU A 657 -13.03 -4.61 3.26
CA LEU A 657 -13.83 -5.66 3.89
C LEU A 657 -15.27 -5.21 4.18
N GLN A 658 -15.45 -3.97 4.60
CA GLN A 658 -16.77 -3.36 4.79
C GLN A 658 -17.49 -3.13 3.45
N GLU A 659 -16.77 -2.83 2.39
CA GLU A 659 -17.32 -2.72 1.03
C GLU A 659 -17.67 -4.09 0.40
N GLY A 660 -17.26 -5.21 1.02
CA GLY A 660 -17.48 -6.57 0.53
C GLY A 660 -16.41 -7.10 -0.40
N ASP A 661 -15.31 -6.35 -0.65
CA ASP A 661 -14.17 -6.83 -1.44
C ASP A 661 -13.21 -7.64 -0.56
N VAL A 662 -13.66 -8.84 -0.20
CA VAL A 662 -12.99 -9.72 0.76
C VAL A 662 -11.57 -10.13 0.30
N GLU A 663 -11.41 -10.43 -0.98
CA GLU A 663 -10.12 -10.94 -1.47
C GLU A 663 -9.06 -9.82 -1.54
N THR A 664 -9.42 -8.62 -2.00
CA THR A 664 -8.51 -7.48 -1.98
C THR A 664 -8.20 -7.05 -0.53
N ALA A 665 -9.20 -7.06 0.35
CA ALA A 665 -9.01 -6.79 1.78
C ALA A 665 -7.98 -7.73 2.40
N ARG A 666 -8.11 -9.05 2.16
CA ARG A 666 -7.17 -10.06 2.66
C ARG A 666 -5.73 -9.82 2.17
N VAL A 667 -5.55 -9.47 0.90
CA VAL A 667 -4.23 -9.16 0.33
C VAL A 667 -3.61 -7.96 1.02
N GLU A 668 -4.35 -6.87 1.19
CA GLU A 668 -3.85 -5.65 1.82
C GLU A 668 -3.59 -5.84 3.33
N LEU A 669 -4.46 -6.57 4.03
CA LEU A 669 -4.27 -6.91 5.44
C LEU A 669 -3.06 -7.83 5.66
N THR A 670 -2.83 -8.80 4.77
CA THR A 670 -1.62 -9.64 4.81
C THR A 670 -0.35 -8.81 4.61
N ALA A 671 -0.39 -7.86 3.67
CA ALA A 671 0.73 -6.95 3.44
C ALA A 671 0.96 -6.03 4.64
N ALA A 672 -0.13 -5.54 5.28
CA ALA A 672 -0.08 -4.73 6.49
C ALA A 672 0.54 -5.52 7.66
N LEU A 673 0.11 -6.77 7.87
CA LEU A 673 0.64 -7.63 8.93
C LEU A 673 2.13 -7.87 8.75
N ARG A 674 2.56 -8.30 7.55
CA ARG A 674 3.97 -8.52 7.26
C ARG A 674 4.80 -7.26 7.51
N ARG A 675 4.32 -6.10 7.04
CA ARG A 675 5.05 -4.84 7.23
C ARG A 675 5.10 -4.42 8.68
N GLY A 676 4.02 -4.62 9.43
CA GLY A 676 3.98 -4.41 10.88
C GLY A 676 4.97 -5.31 11.63
N GLU A 677 5.05 -6.60 11.28
CA GLU A 677 5.98 -7.57 11.86
C GLU A 677 7.45 -7.20 11.61
N GLU A 678 7.78 -6.75 10.40
CA GLU A 678 9.14 -6.31 10.04
C GLU A 678 9.62 -5.13 10.90
N ILE A 679 8.73 -4.22 11.27
CA ILE A 679 9.08 -2.97 11.97
C ILE A 679 8.92 -3.08 13.49
N LEU A 680 7.85 -3.71 13.94
CA LEU A 680 7.48 -3.75 15.35
C LEU A 680 7.90 -5.07 16.04
N GLY A 681 8.21 -6.09 15.24
CA GLY A 681 8.37 -7.45 15.72
C GLY A 681 7.06 -8.22 15.80
N VAL A 682 7.18 -9.56 15.77
CA VAL A 682 6.02 -10.48 15.63
C VAL A 682 5.11 -10.53 16.86
N GLU A 683 5.57 -10.02 18.00
CA GLU A 683 4.86 -10.04 19.28
C GLU A 683 4.35 -8.65 19.73
N HIS A 684 4.29 -7.69 18.83
CA HIS A 684 3.88 -6.34 19.19
C HIS A 684 2.35 -6.18 19.23
N PRO A 685 1.75 -5.59 20.28
CA PRO A 685 0.29 -5.48 20.46
C PRO A 685 -0.43 -4.74 19.32
N ARG A 686 0.23 -3.80 18.64
CA ARG A 686 -0.34 -3.10 17.48
C ARG A 686 -0.67 -3.99 16.28
N LEU A 687 -0.21 -5.24 16.27
CA LEU A 687 -0.59 -6.21 15.25
C LEU A 687 -2.01 -6.78 15.48
N LEU A 688 -2.56 -6.67 16.70
CA LEU A 688 -3.87 -7.21 17.07
C LEU A 688 -5.00 -6.77 16.12
N PRO A 689 -5.20 -5.45 15.84
CA PRO A 689 -6.27 -5.03 14.94
C PRO A 689 -6.14 -5.65 13.55
N ILE A 690 -4.91 -5.76 13.03
CA ILE A 690 -4.65 -6.32 11.69
C ILE A 690 -4.92 -7.83 11.68
N LEU A 691 -4.52 -8.55 12.75
CA LEU A 691 -4.80 -9.98 12.90
C LEU A 691 -6.31 -10.26 12.96
N LEU A 692 -7.07 -9.45 13.70
CA LEU A 692 -8.52 -9.61 13.83
C LEU A 692 -9.24 -9.27 12.51
N ASP A 693 -8.83 -8.22 11.81
CA ASP A 693 -9.39 -7.88 10.48
C ASP A 693 -9.06 -8.97 9.45
N LEU A 694 -7.84 -9.54 9.52
CA LEU A 694 -7.43 -10.63 8.64
C LEU A 694 -8.21 -11.92 8.95
N ALA A 695 -8.47 -12.21 10.22
CA ALA A 695 -9.34 -13.32 10.63
C ALA A 695 -10.76 -13.16 10.06
N ALA A 696 -11.34 -11.95 10.18
CA ALA A 696 -12.65 -11.63 9.62
C ALA A 696 -12.67 -11.75 8.09
N ALA A 697 -11.61 -11.31 7.40
CA ALA A 697 -11.48 -11.44 5.95
C ALA A 697 -11.38 -12.91 5.53
N CYS A 698 -10.58 -13.72 6.24
CA CYS A 698 -10.46 -15.16 5.98
C CYS A 698 -11.79 -15.89 6.22
N GLN A 699 -12.50 -15.57 7.31
CA GLN A 699 -13.80 -16.16 7.63
C GLN A 699 -14.84 -15.83 6.54
N ARG A 700 -14.97 -14.57 6.13
CA ARG A 700 -15.88 -14.17 5.05
C ARG A 700 -15.50 -14.77 3.70
N GLY A 701 -14.24 -15.12 3.50
CA GLY A 701 -13.72 -15.80 2.30
C GLY A 701 -13.80 -17.35 2.39
N GLY A 702 -14.46 -17.92 3.41
CA GLY A 702 -14.59 -19.39 3.58
C GLY A 702 -13.28 -20.09 3.95
N ARG A 703 -12.30 -19.36 4.55
CA ARG A 703 -10.98 -19.87 4.93
C ARG A 703 -10.89 -20.06 6.45
N ASP A 704 -11.77 -20.90 7.01
CA ASP A 704 -11.97 -21.02 8.46
C ASP A 704 -10.71 -21.49 9.21
N HIS A 705 -9.87 -22.30 8.58
CA HIS A 705 -8.60 -22.73 9.18
C HIS A 705 -7.63 -21.56 9.35
N GLU A 706 -7.48 -20.71 8.33
CA GLU A 706 -6.62 -19.50 8.38
C GLU A 706 -7.17 -18.52 9.42
N ALA A 707 -8.50 -18.30 9.43
CA ALA A 707 -9.16 -17.44 10.41
C ALA A 707 -8.88 -17.88 11.85
N THR A 708 -8.96 -19.22 12.10
CA THR A 708 -8.64 -19.79 13.42
C THR A 708 -7.20 -19.52 13.82
N GLY A 709 -6.24 -19.69 12.91
CA GLY A 709 -4.83 -19.41 13.17
C GLY A 709 -4.59 -17.96 13.56
N HIS A 710 -5.23 -17.02 12.87
CA HIS A 710 -5.10 -15.58 13.18
C HIS A 710 -5.72 -15.21 14.53
N VAL A 711 -6.89 -15.74 14.87
CA VAL A 711 -7.52 -15.53 16.19
C VAL A 711 -6.70 -16.15 17.31
N ALA A 712 -6.20 -17.39 17.15
CA ALA A 712 -5.33 -18.03 18.14
C ALA A 712 -4.07 -17.21 18.40
N ARG A 713 -3.40 -16.76 17.35
CA ARG A 713 -2.23 -15.89 17.47
C ARG A 713 -2.57 -14.57 18.17
N ALA A 714 -3.72 -13.97 17.87
CA ALA A 714 -4.17 -12.75 18.55
C ALA A 714 -4.42 -13.00 20.03
N GLN A 715 -4.97 -14.16 20.42
CA GLN A 715 -5.18 -14.55 21.82
C GLN A 715 -3.85 -14.72 22.57
N GLU A 716 -2.88 -15.41 21.99
CA GLU A 716 -1.53 -15.57 22.55
C GLU A 716 -0.87 -14.23 22.77
N LEU A 717 -0.87 -13.38 21.75
CA LEU A 717 -0.27 -12.05 21.79
C LEU A 717 -0.93 -11.16 22.86
N ALA A 718 -2.26 -11.10 22.90
CA ALA A 718 -3.00 -10.32 23.87
C ALA A 718 -2.75 -10.81 25.30
N SER A 719 -2.71 -12.15 25.50
CA SER A 719 -2.46 -12.74 26.81
C SER A 719 -1.05 -12.47 27.33
N ALA A 720 -0.06 -12.44 26.42
CA ALA A 720 1.35 -12.23 26.78
C ALA A 720 1.70 -10.75 27.01
N ARG A 721 1.00 -9.82 26.37
CA ARG A 721 1.43 -8.41 26.28
C ARG A 721 0.45 -7.40 26.86
N LEU A 722 -0.81 -7.76 27.10
CA LEU A 722 -1.83 -6.84 27.58
C LEU A 722 -2.39 -7.24 28.95
N PRO A 723 -2.77 -6.26 29.79
CA PRO A 723 -3.48 -6.52 31.04
C PRO A 723 -4.78 -7.31 30.83
N PRO A 724 -5.25 -8.06 31.84
CA PRO A 724 -6.53 -8.77 31.74
C PRO A 724 -7.70 -7.85 31.36
N GLU A 725 -7.71 -6.63 31.88
CA GLU A 725 -8.77 -5.64 31.70
C GLU A 725 -8.60 -4.79 30.43
N HIS A 726 -7.62 -5.09 29.56
CA HIS A 726 -7.38 -4.27 28.36
C HIS A 726 -8.48 -4.44 27.31
N PRO A 727 -9.02 -3.35 26.69
CA PRO A 727 -10.12 -3.42 25.74
C PRO A 727 -9.83 -4.30 24.51
N ASP A 728 -8.58 -4.36 24.06
CA ASP A 728 -8.20 -5.20 22.93
C ASP A 728 -8.30 -6.70 23.24
N ARG A 729 -8.20 -7.12 24.52
CA ARG A 729 -8.51 -8.52 24.92
C ARG A 729 -9.99 -8.83 24.71
N ALA A 730 -10.87 -7.89 25.04
CA ALA A 730 -12.29 -8.03 24.76
C ALA A 730 -12.57 -8.16 23.26
N ARG A 731 -11.90 -7.38 22.42
CA ARG A 731 -12.00 -7.50 20.95
C ARG A 731 -11.55 -8.87 20.45
N VAL A 732 -10.50 -9.44 21.03
CA VAL A 732 -10.04 -10.80 20.70
C VAL A 732 -11.09 -11.83 21.09
N HIS A 733 -11.74 -11.67 22.25
CA HIS A 733 -12.84 -12.53 22.67
C HIS A 733 -14.05 -12.42 21.72
N VAL A 734 -14.39 -11.21 21.26
CA VAL A 734 -15.46 -11.02 20.25
C VAL A 734 -15.13 -11.81 18.98
N ALA A 735 -13.92 -11.67 18.43
CA ALA A 735 -13.53 -12.40 17.23
C ALA A 735 -13.54 -13.93 17.41
N ALA A 736 -13.14 -14.42 18.60
CA ALA A 736 -13.23 -15.85 18.93
C ALA A 736 -14.70 -16.31 19.03
N GLY A 737 -15.58 -15.47 19.55
CA GLY A 737 -17.04 -15.70 19.59
C GLY A 737 -17.65 -15.77 18.19
N ASP A 738 -17.27 -14.83 17.29
CA ASP A 738 -17.72 -14.84 15.90
C ASP A 738 -17.31 -16.12 15.17
N LEU A 739 -16.09 -16.60 15.43
CA LEU A 739 -15.59 -17.85 14.85
C LEU A 739 -16.33 -19.08 15.36
N ALA A 740 -16.62 -19.13 16.68
CA ALA A 740 -17.39 -20.22 17.28
C ALA A 740 -18.83 -20.21 16.73
N ARG A 741 -19.46 -19.04 16.63
CA ARG A 741 -20.80 -18.88 16.07
C ARG A 741 -20.87 -19.34 14.60
N ALA A 742 -19.88 -18.99 13.79
CA ALA A 742 -19.81 -19.44 12.40
C ALA A 742 -19.71 -20.97 12.24
N ARG A 743 -19.17 -21.64 13.26
CA ARG A 743 -19.11 -23.12 13.32
C ARG A 743 -20.35 -23.77 13.90
N GLY A 744 -21.35 -22.96 14.27
CA GLY A 744 -22.58 -23.47 14.91
C GLY A 744 -22.44 -23.79 16.41
N ASP A 745 -21.30 -23.45 17.05
CA ASP A 745 -21.11 -23.64 18.48
C ASP A 745 -21.60 -22.41 19.24
N SER A 746 -22.92 -22.31 19.41
CA SER A 746 -23.58 -21.21 20.11
C SER A 746 -23.16 -21.09 21.58
N ALA A 747 -22.88 -22.24 22.25
CA ALA A 747 -22.49 -22.26 23.65
C ALA A 747 -21.10 -21.63 23.83
N ALA A 748 -20.09 -22.07 23.06
CA ALA A 748 -18.76 -21.48 23.07
C ALA A 748 -18.80 -20.02 22.63
N ALA A 749 -19.60 -19.66 21.63
CA ALA A 749 -19.76 -18.28 21.16
C ALA A 749 -20.26 -17.39 22.30
N ARG A 750 -21.33 -17.75 22.98
CA ARG A 750 -21.88 -16.96 24.11
C ARG A 750 -20.85 -16.78 25.21
N GLN A 751 -20.13 -17.84 25.61
CA GLN A 751 -19.08 -17.73 26.63
C GLN A 751 -18.03 -16.67 26.23
N ARG A 752 -17.60 -16.67 24.98
CA ARG A 752 -16.61 -15.70 24.50
C ARG A 752 -17.13 -14.27 24.49
N TYR A 753 -18.41 -14.08 24.13
CA TYR A 753 -19.02 -12.73 24.21
C TYR A 753 -19.24 -12.29 25.65
N ASP A 754 -19.56 -13.20 26.55
CA ASP A 754 -19.68 -12.90 27.99
C ASP A 754 -18.32 -12.50 28.57
N ASP A 755 -17.22 -13.20 28.21
CA ASP A 755 -15.86 -12.81 28.58
C ASP A 755 -15.54 -11.38 28.08
N ALA A 756 -15.90 -11.05 26.85
CA ALA A 756 -15.70 -9.71 26.28
C ALA A 756 -16.53 -8.64 27.01
N LEU A 757 -17.80 -8.94 27.28
CA LEU A 757 -18.70 -8.02 27.97
C LEU A 757 -18.28 -7.77 29.42
N ALA A 758 -17.74 -8.76 30.11
CA ALA A 758 -17.19 -8.60 31.46
C ALA A 758 -16.05 -7.56 31.45
N ILE A 759 -15.08 -7.71 30.54
CA ILE A 759 -13.97 -6.74 30.39
C ILE A 759 -14.50 -5.33 30.08
N TYR A 760 -15.39 -5.21 29.09
CA TYR A 760 -15.95 -3.89 28.73
C TYR A 760 -16.75 -3.26 29.86
N THR A 761 -17.53 -4.05 30.61
CA THR A 761 -18.32 -3.53 31.73
C THR A 761 -17.44 -2.98 32.84
N GLU A 762 -16.31 -3.64 33.12
CA GLU A 762 -15.34 -3.21 34.13
C GLU A 762 -14.68 -1.88 33.73
N ILE A 763 -14.36 -1.71 32.44
CA ILE A 763 -13.65 -0.51 31.96
C ILE A 763 -14.63 0.68 31.75
N TYR A 764 -15.76 0.43 31.11
CA TYR A 764 -16.63 1.47 30.53
C TYR A 764 -17.98 1.60 31.22
N GLY A 765 -18.36 0.64 32.11
CA GLY A 765 -19.74 0.54 32.61
C GLY A 765 -20.66 -0.19 31.64
N GLN A 766 -21.99 -0.11 31.87
CA GLN A 766 -22.95 -1.02 31.22
C GLN A 766 -23.41 -0.65 29.81
N ASP A 767 -23.19 0.57 29.32
CA ASP A 767 -23.83 1.08 28.09
C ASP A 767 -22.83 1.74 27.12
N HIS A 768 -21.62 1.21 27.05
CA HIS A 768 -20.60 1.75 26.17
C HIS A 768 -20.74 1.21 24.73
N PRO A 769 -20.53 2.04 23.67
CA PRO A 769 -20.67 1.62 22.27
C PRO A 769 -19.78 0.46 21.84
N ASP A 770 -18.59 0.30 22.46
CA ASP A 770 -17.68 -0.81 22.16
C ASP A 770 -18.26 -2.19 22.54
N MET A 771 -19.26 -2.22 23.47
CA MET A 771 -19.98 -3.43 23.84
C MET A 771 -20.91 -3.94 22.74
N SER A 772 -21.33 -3.06 21.82
CA SER A 772 -22.40 -3.39 20.86
C SER A 772 -22.08 -4.58 19.98
N LEU A 773 -20.83 -4.76 19.54
CA LEU A 773 -20.46 -5.92 18.73
C LEU A 773 -20.57 -7.23 19.52
N ALA A 774 -20.16 -7.23 20.79
CA ALA A 774 -20.30 -8.39 21.66
C ALA A 774 -21.77 -8.68 21.97
N LEU A 775 -22.60 -7.65 22.22
CA LEU A 775 -24.04 -7.80 22.43
C LEU A 775 -24.76 -8.34 21.18
N ILE A 776 -24.45 -7.81 19.99
CA ILE A 776 -24.99 -8.33 18.73
C ILE A 776 -24.59 -9.80 18.56
N GLY A 777 -23.33 -10.12 18.71
CA GLY A 777 -22.83 -11.50 18.57
C GLY A 777 -23.48 -12.46 19.55
N ARG A 778 -23.62 -12.06 20.83
CA ARG A 778 -24.29 -12.86 21.87
C ARG A 778 -25.78 -13.03 21.59
N GLY A 779 -26.45 -11.97 21.18
CA GLY A 779 -27.84 -11.99 20.76
C GLY A 779 -28.11 -12.94 19.58
N LEU A 780 -27.21 -12.94 18.58
CA LEU A 780 -27.30 -13.87 17.45
C LEU A 780 -27.05 -15.33 17.87
N ALA A 781 -26.11 -15.56 18.78
CA ALA A 781 -25.89 -16.89 19.34
C ALA A 781 -27.08 -17.37 20.19
N ALA A 782 -27.74 -16.46 20.94
CA ALA A 782 -28.97 -16.76 21.68
C ALA A 782 -30.16 -17.06 20.73
N ALA A 783 -30.26 -16.31 19.62
CA ALA A 783 -31.27 -16.56 18.60
C ALA A 783 -31.11 -17.94 17.93
N ALA A 784 -29.88 -18.39 17.66
CA ALA A 784 -29.60 -19.73 17.15
C ALA A 784 -30.04 -20.86 18.11
N ASP A 785 -30.00 -20.57 19.41
CA ASP A 785 -30.52 -21.47 20.45
C ASP A 785 -32.02 -21.23 20.76
N GLN A 786 -32.76 -20.48 19.95
CA GLN A 786 -34.17 -20.08 20.11
C GLN A 786 -34.48 -19.30 21.41
N ARG A 787 -33.48 -18.70 22.02
CA ARG A 787 -33.62 -17.84 23.21
C ARG A 787 -33.96 -16.39 22.76
N TRP A 788 -35.17 -16.26 22.19
CA TRP A 788 -35.58 -15.03 21.50
C TRP A 788 -35.63 -13.80 22.39
N ALA A 789 -36.07 -13.96 23.66
CA ALA A 789 -36.15 -12.82 24.60
C ALA A 789 -34.76 -12.27 24.96
N ASP A 790 -33.78 -13.14 25.17
CA ASP A 790 -32.40 -12.74 25.45
C ASP A 790 -31.78 -12.07 24.22
N ALA A 791 -32.03 -12.65 23.03
CA ALA A 791 -31.57 -12.08 21.77
C ALA A 791 -32.11 -10.66 21.52
N ALA A 792 -33.41 -10.45 21.73
CA ALA A 792 -34.04 -9.14 21.60
C ALA A 792 -33.48 -8.12 22.61
N GLY A 793 -33.25 -8.54 23.85
CA GLY A 793 -32.65 -7.72 24.89
C GLY A 793 -31.25 -7.20 24.51
N ASP A 794 -30.39 -8.11 24.06
CA ASP A 794 -29.02 -7.76 23.65
C ASP A 794 -28.99 -6.85 22.41
N LEU A 795 -29.81 -7.15 21.39
CA LEU A 795 -29.88 -6.36 20.18
C LEU A 795 -30.43 -4.92 20.45
N ARG A 796 -31.45 -4.79 21.32
CA ARG A 796 -31.99 -3.47 21.70
C ARG A 796 -30.94 -2.64 22.45
N ARG A 797 -30.18 -3.25 23.37
CA ARG A 797 -29.09 -2.56 24.07
C ARG A 797 -27.98 -2.11 23.11
N ALA A 798 -27.57 -2.97 22.19
CA ALA A 798 -26.57 -2.63 21.18
C ALA A 798 -27.01 -1.49 20.29
N LEU A 799 -28.27 -1.51 19.84
CA LEU A 799 -28.86 -0.45 19.04
C LEU A 799 -28.90 0.87 19.80
N ALA A 800 -29.38 0.90 21.06
CA ALA A 800 -29.42 2.11 21.87
C ALA A 800 -28.04 2.75 22.07
N ALA A 801 -27.00 1.93 22.32
CA ALA A 801 -25.63 2.39 22.47
C ALA A 801 -25.10 3.01 21.17
N TRP A 802 -25.32 2.37 20.01
CA TRP A 802 -24.89 2.91 18.72
C TRP A 802 -25.69 4.13 18.28
N GLU A 803 -27.01 4.17 18.52
CA GLU A 803 -27.84 5.34 18.20
C GLU A 803 -27.42 6.59 18.97
N HIS A 804 -27.02 6.42 20.22
CA HIS A 804 -26.52 7.52 21.05
C HIS A 804 -25.24 8.16 20.47
N VAL A 805 -24.33 7.37 19.91
CA VAL A 805 -23.03 7.87 19.42
C VAL A 805 -23.06 8.19 17.93
N LEU A 806 -23.66 7.31 17.12
CA LEU A 806 -23.65 7.43 15.65
C LEU A 806 -24.84 8.24 15.12
N GLY A 807 -25.86 8.42 15.94
CA GLY A 807 -27.15 9.00 15.54
C GLY A 807 -28.12 7.96 14.97
N PRO A 808 -29.44 8.31 14.96
CA PRO A 808 -30.51 7.36 14.63
C PRO A 808 -30.60 7.00 13.13
N GLU A 809 -29.84 7.68 12.29
CA GLU A 809 -29.86 7.50 10.82
C GLU A 809 -28.61 6.84 10.26
N HIS A 810 -27.72 6.35 11.12
CA HIS A 810 -26.43 5.82 10.68
C HIS A 810 -26.58 4.45 9.98
N PRO A 811 -25.88 4.21 8.85
CA PRO A 811 -25.98 2.95 8.08
C PRO A 811 -25.63 1.67 8.86
N ARG A 812 -24.75 1.76 9.88
CA ARG A 812 -24.39 0.60 10.73
C ARG A 812 -25.58 0.04 11.51
N LEU A 813 -26.67 0.78 11.67
CA LEU A 813 -27.87 0.30 12.35
C LEU A 813 -28.72 -0.66 11.51
N VAL A 814 -28.47 -0.74 10.18
CA VAL A 814 -29.25 -1.59 9.26
C VAL A 814 -29.20 -3.05 9.66
N GLU A 815 -28.02 -3.58 9.93
CA GLU A 815 -27.84 -5.00 10.24
C GLU A 815 -28.49 -5.40 11.57
N PRO A 816 -28.20 -4.75 12.72
CA PRO A 816 -28.86 -5.10 13.97
C PRO A 816 -30.38 -4.85 13.97
N LEU A 817 -30.88 -3.84 13.24
CA LEU A 817 -32.34 -3.65 13.06
C LEU A 817 -32.96 -4.80 12.25
N THR A 818 -32.25 -5.31 11.23
CA THR A 818 -32.72 -6.44 10.44
C THR A 818 -32.78 -7.71 11.29
N TRP A 819 -31.79 -7.94 12.17
CA TRP A 819 -31.78 -9.05 13.11
C TRP A 819 -32.88 -8.92 14.17
N LEU A 820 -33.05 -7.71 14.73
CA LEU A 820 -34.11 -7.44 15.71
C LEU A 820 -35.50 -7.69 15.11
N CYS A 821 -35.73 -7.30 13.86
CA CYS A 821 -36.96 -7.62 13.14
C CYS A 821 -37.23 -9.14 13.09
N ALA A 822 -36.24 -9.95 12.77
CA ALA A 822 -36.37 -11.41 12.73
C ALA A 822 -36.68 -12.00 14.12
N VAL A 823 -35.99 -11.50 15.15
CA VAL A 823 -36.17 -11.96 16.54
C VAL A 823 -37.55 -11.54 17.09
N ASP A 824 -37.97 -10.28 16.85
CA ASP A 824 -39.29 -9.79 17.29
C ASP A 824 -40.40 -10.55 16.56
N SER A 825 -40.23 -10.91 15.28
CA SER A 825 -41.15 -11.78 14.55
C SER A 825 -41.25 -13.17 15.20
N ALA A 826 -40.17 -13.76 15.65
CA ALA A 826 -40.14 -15.04 16.32
C ALA A 826 -40.78 -15.01 17.73
N LEU A 827 -40.73 -13.84 18.39
CA LEU A 827 -41.42 -13.58 19.66
C LEU A 827 -42.92 -13.34 19.50
N GLY A 828 -43.41 -13.14 18.27
CA GLY A 828 -44.81 -12.75 18.02
C GLY A 828 -45.06 -11.26 18.18
N GLU A 829 -44.00 -10.44 18.37
CA GLU A 829 -44.10 -8.97 18.49
C GLU A 829 -44.18 -8.31 17.10
N HIS A 830 -45.22 -8.67 16.32
CA HIS A 830 -45.31 -8.35 14.90
C HIS A 830 -45.25 -6.87 14.56
N ALA A 831 -45.82 -6.00 15.36
CA ALA A 831 -45.79 -4.53 15.16
C ALA A 831 -44.34 -4.00 15.34
N ALA A 832 -43.64 -4.44 16.37
CA ALA A 832 -42.25 -4.09 16.62
C ALA A 832 -41.32 -4.61 15.49
N ALA A 833 -41.53 -5.83 15.05
CA ALA A 833 -40.78 -6.45 13.94
C ALA A 833 -40.93 -5.64 12.65
N GLN A 834 -42.16 -5.29 12.25
CA GLN A 834 -42.42 -4.46 11.06
C GLN A 834 -41.77 -3.09 11.18
N GLY A 835 -41.85 -2.46 12.35
CA GLY A 835 -41.20 -1.17 12.63
C GLY A 835 -39.68 -1.22 12.47
N ALA A 836 -39.04 -2.21 13.06
CA ALA A 836 -37.59 -2.44 12.95
C ALA A 836 -37.14 -2.69 11.48
N CYS A 837 -37.86 -3.54 10.76
CA CYS A 837 -37.60 -3.83 9.36
C CYS A 837 -37.83 -2.62 8.44
N ALA A 838 -38.91 -1.86 8.64
CA ALA A 838 -39.18 -0.65 7.85
C ALA A 838 -38.07 0.38 8.05
N ARG A 839 -37.61 0.55 9.28
CA ARG A 839 -36.50 1.45 9.60
C ARG A 839 -35.18 0.95 8.98
N ALA A 840 -34.90 -0.36 9.07
CA ALA A 840 -33.72 -0.95 8.42
C ALA A 840 -33.73 -0.70 6.91
N LEU A 841 -34.88 -0.93 6.26
CA LEU A 841 -35.06 -0.69 4.83
C LEU A 841 -34.87 0.77 4.44
N ALA A 842 -35.42 1.71 5.23
CA ALA A 842 -35.27 3.14 4.97
C ALA A 842 -33.79 3.57 5.04
N LEU A 843 -33.06 3.11 6.07
CA LEU A 843 -31.63 3.39 6.23
C LEU A 843 -30.79 2.74 5.11
N ALA A 844 -31.05 1.49 4.77
CA ALA A 844 -30.35 0.78 3.70
C ALA A 844 -30.56 1.47 2.32
N THR A 845 -31.80 1.91 2.04
CA THR A 845 -32.14 2.61 0.81
C THR A 845 -31.39 3.94 0.71
N ARG A 846 -31.32 4.68 1.82
CA ARG A 846 -30.56 5.95 1.91
C ARG A 846 -29.07 5.74 1.73
N ALA A 847 -28.53 4.67 2.30
CA ALA A 847 -27.12 4.28 2.14
C ALA A 847 -26.79 3.73 0.75
N ALA A 848 -27.80 3.49 -0.10
CA ALA A 848 -27.68 2.99 -1.47
C ALA A 848 -26.87 1.68 -1.59
N VAL A 849 -27.06 0.75 -0.63
CA VAL A 849 -26.37 -0.54 -0.58
C VAL A 849 -27.31 -1.65 -1.05
N PRO A 850 -27.22 -2.13 -2.32
CA PRO A 850 -28.19 -3.08 -2.88
C PRO A 850 -28.38 -4.35 -2.03
N ALA A 851 -27.29 -4.94 -1.54
CA ALA A 851 -27.31 -6.13 -0.69
C ALA A 851 -28.09 -5.91 0.62
N GLN A 852 -27.86 -4.78 1.29
CA GLN A 852 -28.57 -4.44 2.53
C GLN A 852 -30.02 -4.08 2.28
N VAL A 853 -30.33 -3.40 1.16
CA VAL A 853 -31.70 -3.10 0.74
C VAL A 853 -32.46 -4.39 0.49
N ALA A 854 -31.86 -5.33 -0.26
CA ALA A 854 -32.44 -6.63 -0.53
C ALA A 854 -32.71 -7.42 0.77
N LEU A 855 -31.75 -7.48 1.67
CA LEU A 855 -31.87 -8.19 2.95
C LEU A 855 -32.95 -7.58 3.84
N ALA A 856 -32.94 -6.24 4.03
CA ALA A 856 -33.94 -5.55 4.86
C ALA A 856 -35.35 -5.67 4.28
N ARG A 857 -35.51 -5.57 2.94
CA ARG A 857 -36.77 -5.74 2.26
C ARG A 857 -37.29 -7.17 2.36
N PHE A 858 -36.42 -8.15 2.24
CA PHE A 858 -36.78 -9.56 2.43
C PHE A 858 -37.20 -9.86 3.87
N ALA A 859 -36.48 -9.31 4.85
CA ALA A 859 -36.87 -9.42 6.25
C ALA A 859 -38.25 -8.79 6.51
N LEU A 860 -38.54 -7.62 5.92
CA LEU A 860 -39.88 -6.98 6.00
C LEU A 860 -40.98 -7.85 5.38
N ALA A 861 -40.70 -8.47 4.23
CA ALA A 861 -41.64 -9.40 3.59
C ALA A 861 -41.98 -10.59 4.52
N LYS A 862 -40.96 -11.18 5.14
CA LYS A 862 -41.13 -12.29 6.11
C LYS A 862 -41.92 -11.86 7.35
N ALA A 863 -41.56 -10.70 7.94
CA ALA A 863 -42.23 -10.16 9.11
C ALA A 863 -43.72 -9.84 8.84
N ARG A 864 -44.02 -9.36 7.63
CA ARG A 864 -45.40 -9.09 7.21
C ARG A 864 -46.18 -10.40 7.03
N ALA A 865 -45.59 -11.39 6.37
CA ALA A 865 -46.21 -12.71 6.23
C ALA A 865 -46.55 -13.35 7.60
N ALA A 866 -45.65 -13.25 8.56
CA ALA A 866 -45.85 -13.72 9.92
C ALA A 866 -46.99 -12.98 10.63
N ALA A 867 -47.07 -11.66 10.48
CA ALA A 867 -48.13 -10.83 11.05
C ALA A 867 -49.51 -11.15 10.43
N ASP A 868 -49.58 -11.28 9.09
CA ASP A 868 -50.81 -11.58 8.35
C ASP A 868 -51.33 -12.98 8.77
N LEU A 869 -50.40 -13.97 8.93
CA LEU A 869 -50.77 -15.30 9.43
C LEU A 869 -51.35 -15.27 10.86
N ALA A 870 -50.70 -14.49 11.75
CA ALA A 870 -51.17 -14.34 13.13
C ALA A 870 -52.51 -13.62 13.25
N ALA A 871 -52.78 -12.69 12.35
CA ALA A 871 -54.09 -11.97 12.26
C ALA A 871 -55.18 -12.79 11.58
N GLY A 872 -54.85 -13.94 10.99
CA GLY A 872 -55.82 -14.74 10.19
C GLY A 872 -56.07 -14.15 8.79
N GLU A 873 -55.29 -13.15 8.37
CA GLU A 873 -55.39 -12.47 7.08
C GLU A 873 -54.61 -13.23 6.00
N THR A 874 -55.00 -14.49 5.72
CA THR A 874 -54.33 -15.37 4.74
C THR A 874 -54.91 -15.25 3.32
N GLY A 875 -55.61 -14.19 3.02
CA GLY A 875 -56.23 -13.92 1.73
C GLY A 875 -55.21 -13.76 0.58
N PRO A 876 -55.67 -13.98 -0.68
CA PRO A 876 -54.76 -13.88 -1.84
C PRO A 876 -54.15 -12.48 -2.02
N GLU A 877 -54.81 -11.44 -1.55
CA GLU A 877 -54.34 -10.05 -1.68
C GLU A 877 -53.17 -9.73 -0.73
N SER A 878 -53.27 -10.13 0.56
CA SER A 878 -52.20 -10.00 1.54
C SER A 878 -50.96 -10.80 1.07
N ARG A 879 -51.17 -12.03 0.64
CA ARG A 879 -50.08 -12.89 0.09
C ARG A 879 -49.44 -12.25 -1.14
N ALA A 880 -50.23 -11.68 -2.06
CA ALA A 880 -49.67 -11.03 -3.25
C ALA A 880 -48.79 -9.81 -2.93
N GLN A 881 -49.19 -9.00 -1.93
CA GLN A 881 -48.37 -7.85 -1.45
C GLN A 881 -47.06 -8.30 -0.84
N THR A 882 -47.04 -9.33 -0.02
CA THR A 882 -45.88 -9.88 0.64
C THR A 882 -44.92 -10.50 -0.38
N VAL A 883 -45.43 -11.27 -1.36
CA VAL A 883 -44.64 -11.83 -2.45
C VAL A 883 -44.09 -10.73 -3.37
N ALA A 884 -44.82 -9.61 -3.58
CA ALA A 884 -44.31 -8.48 -4.34
C ALA A 884 -43.09 -7.83 -3.68
N LEU A 885 -43.10 -7.64 -2.36
CA LEU A 885 -41.92 -7.18 -1.62
C LEU A 885 -40.73 -8.14 -1.77
N ALA A 886 -40.95 -9.45 -1.66
CA ALA A 886 -39.88 -10.44 -1.83
C ALA A 886 -39.35 -10.47 -3.28
N ARG A 887 -40.19 -10.25 -4.31
CA ARG A 887 -39.71 -10.12 -5.71
C ARG A 887 -38.87 -8.89 -5.95
N GLN A 888 -39.22 -7.75 -5.30
CA GLN A 888 -38.37 -6.57 -5.34
C GLN A 888 -36.99 -6.86 -4.69
N ALA A 889 -36.97 -7.50 -3.51
CA ALA A 889 -35.75 -7.93 -2.86
C ALA A 889 -34.90 -8.88 -3.73
N LEU A 890 -35.54 -9.77 -4.48
CA LEU A 890 -34.87 -10.67 -5.42
C LEU A 890 -34.18 -9.90 -6.55
N GLY A 891 -34.87 -8.91 -7.11
CA GLY A 891 -34.28 -8.03 -8.13
C GLY A 891 -33.07 -7.26 -7.62
N GLU A 892 -33.16 -6.71 -6.41
CA GLU A 892 -32.05 -5.99 -5.75
C GLU A 892 -30.87 -6.93 -5.42
N ALA A 893 -31.14 -8.14 -4.89
CA ALA A 893 -30.11 -9.15 -4.62
C ALA A 893 -29.39 -9.60 -5.90
N SER A 894 -30.15 -9.81 -6.97
CA SER A 894 -29.61 -10.20 -8.27
C SER A 894 -28.77 -9.09 -8.91
N ALA A 895 -29.24 -7.85 -8.83
CA ALA A 895 -28.49 -6.67 -9.29
C ALA A 895 -27.21 -6.42 -8.48
N GLY A 896 -27.23 -6.76 -7.17
CA GLY A 896 -26.07 -6.69 -6.27
C GLY A 896 -25.09 -7.86 -6.39
N GLY A 897 -25.41 -8.90 -7.19
CA GLY A 897 -24.58 -10.10 -7.32
C GLY A 897 -24.69 -11.08 -6.14
N GLU A 898 -25.68 -10.91 -5.26
CA GLU A 898 -25.89 -11.71 -4.04
C GLU A 898 -26.61 -13.03 -4.37
N THR A 899 -25.90 -13.95 -5.03
CA THR A 899 -26.48 -15.19 -5.59
C THR A 899 -27.16 -16.07 -4.55
N ALA A 900 -26.58 -16.19 -3.36
CA ALA A 900 -27.14 -17.02 -2.31
C ALA A 900 -28.38 -16.40 -1.64
N LEU A 901 -28.37 -15.06 -1.44
CA LEU A 901 -29.55 -14.34 -0.97
C LEU A 901 -30.68 -14.43 -2.01
N ALA A 902 -30.36 -14.25 -3.28
CA ALA A 902 -31.32 -14.40 -4.37
C ALA A 902 -31.94 -15.83 -4.43
N ALA A 903 -31.12 -16.87 -4.23
CA ALA A 903 -31.61 -18.26 -4.15
C ALA A 903 -32.54 -18.44 -2.94
N ALA A 904 -32.17 -17.95 -1.76
CA ALA A 904 -32.99 -18.03 -0.55
C ALA A 904 -34.34 -17.30 -0.72
N ILE A 905 -34.33 -16.11 -1.31
CA ILE A 905 -35.55 -15.34 -1.61
C ILE A 905 -36.44 -16.12 -2.61
N SER A 906 -35.83 -16.69 -3.67
CA SER A 906 -36.57 -17.45 -4.68
C SER A 906 -37.22 -18.71 -4.09
N ALA A 907 -36.50 -19.45 -3.23
CA ALA A 907 -37.03 -20.59 -2.50
C ALA A 907 -38.22 -20.21 -1.61
N TRP A 908 -38.09 -19.09 -0.87
CA TRP A 908 -39.16 -18.60 -0.02
C TRP A 908 -40.41 -18.18 -0.83
N ILE A 909 -40.23 -17.49 -1.95
CA ILE A 909 -41.33 -17.12 -2.84
C ILE A 909 -42.07 -18.37 -3.35
N ALA A 910 -41.32 -19.43 -3.75
CA ALA A 910 -41.90 -20.69 -4.21
C ALA A 910 -42.73 -21.38 -3.12
N GLY A 911 -42.30 -21.28 -1.86
CA GLY A 911 -43.05 -21.83 -0.71
C GLY A 911 -44.30 -21.03 -0.34
N GLN A 912 -44.53 -19.83 -0.88
CA GLN A 912 -45.74 -19.02 -0.67
C GLN A 912 -46.86 -19.31 -1.71
N GLY A 913 -46.59 -20.05 -2.77
CA GLY A 913 -47.55 -20.50 -3.79
C GLY A 913 -48.28 -21.78 -3.36
#